data_0e72d39c8569090860aa4d97f194f1b2
#
_entry.id   0e72d39c8569090860aa4d97f194f1b2
#
_cell.length_a   1.000
_cell.length_b   1.000
_cell.length_c   1.000
_cell.angle_alpha   90.00
_cell.angle_beta   90.00
_cell.angle_gamma   90.00
#
_symmetry.space_group_name_H-M   'P 1'
#
loop_
_entity.id
_entity.type
_entity.pdbx_description
1 polymer ?
#
loop_
_entity_poly.entity_id
_entity_poly.type
_entity_poly.pdbx_seq_one_letter_code
_entity_poly.pdbx_strand_id
1 'polypeptide(L)'
;VFKQFTRQLKRKTSQVLRSLAEQLDQTPPDANVADETEHSPDITEEKIDPSLTSANPTTGQVIIQNLTYGEAEGEGEGSRRRVMVTVSPQDIPTEPRVILTTEPSSSPTEPTTPVSPSKSPRNRRRRRSPQPNALLNKVSTALAPIGSGLQQFRQHPRFWLLVGMGLGVSSGAIALGWGIYSLEKNTQENIDNVLTYAQPGTLTIKAKDGKVLQEIGPVSHDQLKVGAIPLLVKQAFIASEDRRFNEHRGVDLQGITRALFSNLQAGEVREGGSTITQQLARQVFLNQDRNFGRKIRELRLAQKIEEKFSKEQILERYLNLVYLGSGAYGVADAAWAYFSKTPDQLTLTQVATLAGVVPAPSLYSPLENKETATQRRNEVLRKMQDVGFITQAQMDKAIAEPLVVKPSPLKRFERNAPYFTDYILQQLPKHISEADLKKGGVTVITTLNYPWQQAAQRILTEEVKNSGQWQRFSQGALVSIDPKTGAIKAMVGGKDYEKNQFNRVTQAKRQPGSTFKPILYSAAIASGISPNKTYLNAPFTIRGYTPENYGDKYTGEQMSLRQALTNSVNVVAVRLLMDVGWNPVINLARKMGIESKLEPTYSLALGAWEVTPLEMTSAYTTFPNKGVHVRPFAIQQVLDAKGSVIYQNKLQSQVALDPDSTAIMISLMRSVVTSGTGRPAQLSDRQVAGKTGTSDKARDLWFIGYIPQLVTGVWLGNDNGQPTKGASATSALIWGNFMREAVKGMPVKYFPPLPKNLENRKPTIKAEPLKGHKIIALAIPSAPSGNTS
;
A
#
# COMPACT_ATOMS: atom_id res chain seq x y z
N VAL A 1 2.04 -65.28 23.36
CA VAL A 1 1.06 -64.24 23.33
C VAL A 1 1.71 -62.91 23.61
N PHE A 2 2.54 -62.74 24.63
CA PHE A 2 3.17 -61.43 24.98
C PHE A 2 4.17 -60.94 23.91
N LYS A 3 4.97 -61.79 23.26
CA LYS A 3 5.89 -61.46 22.16
C LYS A 3 5.15 -61.04 20.89
N GLN A 4 4.00 -61.62 20.61
CA GLN A 4 3.17 -61.21 19.48
C GLN A 4 2.50 -59.87 19.70
N PHE A 5 2.00 -59.66 20.93
CA PHE A 5 1.40 -58.36 21.35
C PHE A 5 2.42 -57.22 21.27
N THR A 6 3.65 -57.44 21.78
CA THR A 6 4.71 -56.40 21.70
C THR A 6 5.17 -56.12 20.28
N ARG A 7 5.16 -57.14 19.39
CA ARG A 7 5.46 -56.90 17.96
C ARG A 7 4.34 -56.19 17.22
N GLN A 8 3.08 -56.47 17.55
CA GLN A 8 1.94 -55.73 17.02
C GLN A 8 1.89 -54.28 17.51
N LEU A 9 2.16 -54.08 18.81
CA LEU A 9 2.22 -52.73 19.40
C LEU A 9 3.37 -51.91 18.75
N LYS A 10 4.58 -52.48 18.57
CA LYS A 10 5.69 -51.83 17.87
C LYS A 10 5.36 -51.48 16.44
N ARG A 11 4.68 -52.38 15.70
CA ARG A 11 4.27 -52.09 14.32
C ARG A 11 3.23 -50.99 14.25
N LYS A 12 2.20 -51.01 15.10
CA LYS A 12 1.17 -49.95 15.16
C LYS A 12 1.73 -48.62 15.62
N THR A 13 2.61 -48.60 16.63
CA THR A 13 3.26 -47.37 17.11
C THR A 13 4.18 -46.78 16.01
N SER A 14 4.93 -47.64 15.29
CA SER A 14 5.76 -47.17 14.16
C SER A 14 4.92 -46.69 12.96
N GLN A 15 3.76 -47.25 12.69
CA GLN A 15 2.83 -46.79 11.69
C GLN A 15 2.19 -45.44 12.08
N VAL A 16 1.75 -45.28 13.32
CA VAL A 16 1.18 -44.04 13.85
C VAL A 16 2.23 -42.94 13.90
N LEU A 17 3.49 -43.26 14.30
CA LEU A 17 4.59 -42.30 14.26
C LEU A 17 4.98 -41.90 12.83
N ARG A 18 4.90 -42.80 11.86
CA ARG A 18 5.07 -42.47 10.44
C ARG A 18 3.91 -41.62 9.92
N SER A 19 2.67 -41.98 10.20
CA SER A 19 1.50 -41.21 9.82
C SER A 19 1.47 -39.83 10.50
N LEU A 20 1.93 -39.70 11.76
CA LEU A 20 2.15 -38.43 12.43
C LEU A 20 3.29 -37.63 11.81
N ALA A 21 4.36 -38.27 11.37
CA ALA A 21 5.45 -37.65 10.64
C ALA A 21 4.98 -37.19 9.25
N GLU A 22 4.21 -38.01 8.53
CA GLU A 22 3.63 -37.69 7.24
C GLU A 22 2.55 -36.60 7.31
N GLN A 23 1.74 -36.54 8.38
CA GLN A 23 0.84 -35.39 8.61
C GLN A 23 1.55 -34.14 9.11
N LEU A 24 2.70 -34.29 9.76
CA LEU A 24 3.58 -33.18 10.06
C LEU A 24 4.32 -32.70 8.80
N ASP A 25 4.38 -33.52 7.75
CA ASP A 25 5.06 -33.27 6.47
C ASP A 25 4.14 -32.91 5.31
N GLN A 26 2.80 -32.99 5.48
CA GLN A 26 1.86 -32.52 4.48
C GLN A 26 1.77 -30.99 4.54
N THR A 27 2.61 -30.33 3.76
CA THR A 27 2.24 -29.12 3.03
C THR A 27 1.12 -29.52 2.06
N PRO A 28 0.09 -28.71 1.85
CA PRO A 28 -0.76 -28.95 0.70
C PRO A 28 0.16 -28.94 -0.53
N PRO A 29 0.10 -29.95 -1.41
CA PRO A 29 0.78 -29.85 -2.67
C PRO A 29 0.23 -28.62 -3.39
N ASP A 30 1.12 -27.79 -3.90
CA ASP A 30 0.77 -26.93 -5.02
C ASP A 30 -0.03 -27.80 -6.00
N ALA A 31 -1.17 -27.27 -6.44
CA ALA A 31 -2.06 -27.93 -7.36
C ALA A 31 -1.26 -28.35 -8.59
N ASN A 32 -0.75 -29.57 -8.60
CA ASN A 32 -0.25 -30.23 -9.78
C ASN A 32 -1.41 -30.98 -10.40
N VAL A 33 -1.73 -30.49 -11.56
CA VAL A 33 -2.50 -31.03 -12.66
C VAL A 33 -2.59 -32.55 -12.62
N ALA A 34 -3.82 -33.05 -12.56
CA ALA A 34 -4.13 -34.43 -12.88
C ALA A 34 -3.67 -34.71 -14.31
N ASP A 35 -2.94 -35.81 -14.43
CA ASP A 35 -2.52 -36.46 -15.67
C ASP A 35 -3.77 -37.01 -16.37
N GLU A 36 -4.35 -36.25 -17.29
CA GLU A 36 -5.25 -36.75 -18.31
C GLU A 36 -4.49 -36.73 -19.64
N THR A 37 -3.97 -37.90 -20.00
CA THR A 37 -3.50 -38.23 -21.35
C THR A 37 -4.67 -38.16 -22.31
N GLU A 38 -4.77 -37.08 -23.11
CA GLU A 38 -5.37 -37.13 -24.44
C GLU A 38 -4.80 -35.99 -25.30
N HIS A 39 -4.10 -36.44 -26.35
CA HIS A 39 -3.76 -35.79 -27.62
C HIS A 39 -3.55 -34.27 -27.64
N SER A 40 -2.27 -33.86 -27.56
CA SER A 40 -1.81 -32.57 -28.06
C SER A 40 -1.44 -32.66 -29.55
N PRO A 41 -1.87 -31.71 -30.39
CA PRO A 41 -1.26 -31.55 -31.72
C PRO A 41 0.10 -30.85 -31.62
N ASP A 42 1.05 -31.34 -32.38
CA ASP A 42 2.41 -30.83 -32.55
C ASP A 42 2.40 -29.32 -32.85
N ILE A 43 3.03 -28.53 -31.98
CA ILE A 43 3.33 -27.12 -32.21
C ILE A 43 4.79 -27.04 -32.68
N THR A 44 4.99 -26.72 -33.94
CA THR A 44 6.29 -26.37 -34.50
C THR A 44 6.80 -25.06 -33.88
N GLU A 45 8.04 -25.07 -33.40
CA GLU A 45 8.74 -23.88 -32.92
C GLU A 45 8.94 -22.85 -34.02
N GLU A 46 8.19 -21.77 -33.97
CA GLU A 46 8.45 -20.57 -34.76
C GLU A 46 9.18 -19.53 -33.90
N LYS A 47 10.29 -19.01 -34.39
CA LYS A 47 11.15 -18.04 -33.74
C LYS A 47 10.38 -16.71 -33.52
N ILE A 48 10.23 -16.29 -32.31
CA ILE A 48 9.61 -15.02 -31.91
C ILE A 48 10.65 -13.89 -32.06
N ASP A 49 10.24 -12.80 -32.73
CA ASP A 49 11.04 -11.58 -32.91
C ASP A 49 11.17 -10.84 -31.55
N PRO A 50 12.39 -10.51 -31.09
CA PRO A 50 12.62 -9.85 -29.79
C PRO A 50 12.09 -8.42 -29.69
N SER A 51 11.68 -7.80 -30.79
CA SER A 51 11.20 -6.41 -30.79
C SER A 51 9.76 -6.21 -30.28
N LEU A 52 9.04 -7.30 -30.00
CA LEU A 52 7.62 -7.28 -29.60
C LEU A 52 7.37 -7.51 -28.10
N THR A 53 8.42 -7.58 -27.28
CA THR A 53 8.30 -7.79 -25.85
C THR A 53 8.74 -6.56 -25.06
N SER A 54 7.86 -6.00 -24.22
CA SER A 54 8.23 -5.02 -23.20
C SER A 54 8.06 -5.64 -21.82
N ALA A 55 9.14 -5.71 -21.03
CA ALA A 55 9.12 -6.17 -19.66
C ALA A 55 8.94 -4.97 -18.70
N ASN A 56 8.01 -5.08 -17.75
CA ASN A 56 7.90 -4.12 -16.67
C ASN A 56 8.74 -4.62 -15.47
N PRO A 57 9.80 -3.91 -15.08
CA PRO A 57 10.75 -4.39 -14.07
C PRO A 57 10.20 -4.49 -12.65
N THR A 58 8.95 -4.05 -12.40
CA THR A 58 8.39 -3.97 -11.04
C THR A 58 7.46 -5.13 -10.66
N THR A 59 6.99 -5.94 -11.60
CA THR A 59 5.98 -6.96 -11.32
C THR A 59 6.29 -8.36 -11.84
N GLY A 60 7.35 -8.56 -12.63
CA GLY A 60 7.68 -9.86 -13.23
C GLY A 60 6.63 -10.40 -14.23
N GLN A 61 5.76 -9.52 -14.75
CA GLN A 61 4.75 -9.89 -15.74
C GLN A 61 5.20 -9.52 -17.15
N VAL A 62 5.20 -10.47 -18.05
CA VAL A 62 5.44 -10.27 -19.49
C VAL A 62 4.08 -10.22 -20.19
N ILE A 63 3.78 -9.10 -20.84
CA ILE A 63 2.56 -8.94 -21.64
C ILE A 63 2.94 -9.11 -23.11
N ILE A 64 2.44 -10.14 -23.74
CA ILE A 64 2.59 -10.36 -25.19
C ILE A 64 1.36 -9.74 -25.86
N GLN A 65 1.56 -8.69 -26.66
CA GLN A 65 0.52 -8.07 -27.47
C GLN A 65 0.61 -8.58 -28.91
N ASN A 66 -0.56 -8.93 -29.48
CA ASN A 66 -0.75 -9.34 -30.89
C ASN A 66 -0.32 -10.77 -31.26
N LEU A 67 -0.96 -11.77 -30.70
CA LEU A 67 -1.03 -13.10 -31.33
C LEU A 67 -2.29 -13.13 -32.21
N THR A 68 -2.09 -13.10 -33.50
CA THR A 68 -3.13 -13.41 -34.51
C THR A 68 -3.12 -14.92 -34.79
N TYR A 69 -4.17 -15.61 -34.39
CA TYR A 69 -4.44 -16.98 -34.83
C TYR A 69 -5.13 -16.95 -36.21
N GLY A 70 -4.67 -17.79 -37.11
CA GLY A 70 -5.27 -17.99 -38.41
C GLY A 70 -6.74 -18.47 -38.26
N GLU A 71 -7.60 -17.90 -39.07
CA GLU A 71 -9.04 -18.18 -39.12
C GLU A 71 -9.28 -19.60 -39.60
N ALA A 72 -9.97 -20.42 -38.81
CA ALA A 72 -10.73 -21.54 -39.31
C ALA A 72 -12.16 -21.04 -39.57
N GLU A 73 -12.65 -21.19 -40.78
CA GLU A 73 -13.96 -20.75 -41.24
C GLU A 73 -15.09 -21.35 -40.39
N GLY A 74 -15.87 -20.44 -39.76
CA GLY A 74 -17.09 -20.78 -39.03
C GLY A 74 -17.71 -19.52 -38.41
N GLU A 75 -18.83 -19.11 -38.93
CA GLU A 75 -19.58 -17.91 -38.53
C GLU A 75 -19.95 -17.87 -37.04
N GLY A 76 -19.61 -16.79 -36.35
CA GLY A 76 -20.06 -16.50 -34.99
C GLY A 76 -19.24 -15.39 -34.34
N GLU A 77 -19.89 -14.36 -33.82
CA GLU A 77 -19.36 -13.14 -33.22
C GLU A 77 -18.16 -13.33 -32.29
N GLY A 78 -17.06 -12.70 -32.62
CA GLY A 78 -15.77 -12.86 -31.96
C GLY A 78 -15.65 -12.17 -30.59
N SER A 79 -15.66 -12.95 -29.54
CA SER A 79 -15.23 -12.54 -28.21
C SER A 79 -13.70 -12.64 -28.08
N ARG A 80 -13.01 -11.50 -27.97
CA ARG A 80 -11.57 -11.43 -27.70
C ARG A 80 -11.28 -11.89 -26.26
N ARG A 81 -10.77 -13.10 -26.08
CA ARG A 81 -10.24 -13.57 -24.78
C ARG A 81 -8.78 -13.17 -24.64
N ARG A 82 -8.46 -12.48 -23.53
CA ARG A 82 -7.08 -12.28 -23.08
C ARG A 82 -6.60 -13.56 -22.37
N VAL A 83 -5.50 -14.11 -22.82
CA VAL A 83 -4.81 -15.19 -22.09
C VAL A 83 -3.73 -14.54 -21.22
N MET A 84 -3.79 -14.77 -19.92
CA MET A 84 -2.77 -14.33 -18.97
C MET A 84 -1.89 -15.53 -18.65
N VAL A 85 -0.61 -15.47 -18.98
CA VAL A 85 0.39 -16.48 -18.61
C VAL A 85 1.20 -15.91 -17.45
N THR A 86 1.16 -16.57 -16.29
CA THR A 86 1.98 -16.21 -15.13
C THR A 86 3.23 -17.10 -15.15
N VAL A 87 4.41 -16.49 -15.25
CA VAL A 87 5.69 -17.21 -15.17
C VAL A 87 6.23 -17.05 -13.75
N SER A 88 6.62 -18.17 -13.13
CA SER A 88 7.23 -18.18 -11.81
C SER A 88 8.61 -17.49 -11.83
N PRO A 89 9.00 -16.75 -10.76
CA PRO A 89 10.32 -16.11 -10.69
C PRO A 89 11.52 -17.07 -10.73
N GLN A 90 11.31 -18.38 -10.67
CA GLN A 90 12.36 -19.40 -10.74
C GLN A 90 12.77 -19.80 -12.16
N ASP A 91 12.00 -19.40 -13.18
CA ASP A 91 12.21 -19.80 -14.57
C ASP A 91 12.90 -18.74 -15.43
N ILE A 92 13.44 -17.67 -14.83
CA ILE A 92 14.19 -16.62 -15.54
C ILE A 92 15.68 -16.97 -15.49
N PRO A 93 16.38 -17.22 -16.60
CA PRO A 93 17.82 -17.43 -16.61
C PRO A 93 18.53 -16.14 -16.21
N THR A 94 19.31 -16.22 -15.14
CA THR A 94 20.23 -15.15 -14.74
C THR A 94 21.37 -15.02 -15.74
N GLU A 95 21.56 -13.85 -16.28
CA GLU A 95 22.64 -13.22 -17.06
C GLU A 95 23.69 -14.08 -17.79
N PRO A 96 24.12 -13.65 -19.00
CA PRO A 96 25.17 -14.34 -19.75
C PRO A 96 26.53 -14.12 -19.07
N ARG A 97 27.14 -15.21 -18.62
CA ARG A 97 28.55 -15.25 -18.21
C ARG A 97 29.44 -14.94 -19.42
N VAL A 98 30.12 -13.82 -19.38
CA VAL A 98 31.27 -13.54 -20.22
C VAL A 98 32.46 -14.31 -19.62
N ILE A 99 32.93 -15.34 -20.32
CA ILE A 99 34.18 -16.03 -20.00
C ILE A 99 35.32 -15.22 -20.63
N LEU A 100 36.09 -14.54 -19.83
CA LEU A 100 37.42 -14.03 -20.22
C LEU A 100 38.45 -15.02 -19.71
N THR A 101 39.01 -15.82 -20.63
CA THR A 101 40.24 -16.58 -20.45
C THR A 101 41.41 -15.64 -20.52
N THR A 102 42.21 -15.57 -19.45
CA THR A 102 43.66 -15.18 -19.55
C THR A 102 44.44 -16.13 -18.69
N GLU A 103 45.41 -16.80 -19.33
CA GLU A 103 46.42 -17.65 -18.74
C GLU A 103 47.57 -16.85 -18.09
N PRO A 104 48.46 -17.48 -17.29
CA PRO A 104 49.13 -16.87 -16.17
C PRO A 104 50.56 -16.43 -16.48
N SER A 105 51.07 -15.43 -15.74
CA SER A 105 52.52 -15.27 -15.65
C SER A 105 52.94 -14.84 -14.26
N SER A 106 53.76 -15.72 -13.66
CA SER A 106 54.95 -15.54 -12.83
C SER A 106 54.87 -14.69 -11.59
N SER A 107 55.12 -15.36 -10.49
CA SER A 107 55.83 -14.86 -9.29
C SER A 107 57.20 -14.23 -9.63
N PRO A 108 57.97 -13.52 -8.78
CA PRO A 108 58.19 -13.84 -7.37
C PRO A 108 58.41 -12.63 -6.45
N THR A 109 58.52 -12.89 -5.20
CA THR A 109 59.54 -12.54 -4.19
C THR A 109 59.00 -11.96 -2.90
N GLU A 110 59.16 -12.79 -1.88
CA GLU A 110 59.48 -12.32 -0.53
C GLU A 110 60.81 -11.54 -0.52
N PRO A 111 61.13 -10.68 0.47
CA PRO A 111 61.82 -11.24 1.61
C PRO A 111 61.60 -10.57 2.99
N THR A 112 61.81 -11.37 3.94
CA THR A 112 62.71 -11.39 5.06
C THR A 112 62.31 -10.71 6.36
N THR A 113 62.24 -11.61 7.32
CA THR A 113 62.50 -11.40 8.76
C THR A 113 63.92 -10.82 9.01
N PRO A 114 64.18 -10.22 10.22
CA PRO A 114 65.00 -11.00 11.15
C PRO A 114 64.65 -10.87 12.66
N VAL A 115 64.75 -11.97 13.33
CA VAL A 115 65.73 -12.46 14.30
C VAL A 115 65.62 -11.89 15.73
N SER A 116 65.39 -12.87 16.64
CA SER A 116 65.69 -12.85 18.08
C SER A 116 67.16 -12.57 18.38
N PRO A 117 67.54 -12.24 19.63
CA PRO A 117 67.85 -13.35 20.56
C PRO A 117 67.66 -13.12 22.09
N SER A 118 67.45 -14.27 22.73
CA SER A 118 68.04 -14.81 23.94
C SER A 118 68.17 -14.03 25.23
N LYS A 119 67.71 -14.54 26.36
CA LYS A 119 68.50 -15.28 27.42
C LYS A 119 67.66 -15.40 28.71
N SER A 120 67.57 -16.63 29.20
CA SER A 120 67.28 -16.95 30.59
C SER A 120 68.50 -16.61 31.50
N PRO A 121 68.43 -16.69 32.81
CA PRO A 121 67.92 -17.80 33.61
C PRO A 121 67.35 -17.48 35.01
N ARG A 122 66.74 -18.52 35.61
CA ARG A 122 66.71 -18.88 37.01
C ARG A 122 66.13 -17.90 38.06
N ASN A 123 65.04 -18.32 38.71
CA ASN A 123 65.10 -18.76 40.11
C ASN A 123 63.90 -19.60 40.61
N ARG A 124 64.24 -20.67 41.23
CA ARG A 124 63.38 -21.58 42.01
C ARG A 124 62.70 -20.83 43.16
N ARG A 125 61.39 -20.99 43.33
CA ARG A 125 60.82 -21.05 44.67
C ARG A 125 59.71 -22.11 44.69
N ARG A 126 60.02 -23.18 45.43
CA ARG A 126 59.07 -24.20 45.89
C ARG A 126 57.86 -23.52 46.55
N ARG A 127 56.67 -23.85 46.18
CA ARG A 127 55.46 -23.77 47.01
C ARG A 127 54.66 -25.05 46.90
N ARG A 128 54.41 -25.53 48.11
CA ARG A 128 53.75 -26.76 48.53
C ARG A 128 52.43 -27.00 47.75
N SER A 129 52.23 -28.29 47.42
CA SER A 129 50.94 -28.90 47.04
C SER A 129 49.96 -28.88 48.22
N PRO A 130 48.66 -28.54 47.98
CA PRO A 130 47.63 -28.85 48.98
C PRO A 130 47.23 -30.32 48.88
N GLN A 131 47.10 -30.97 50.02
CA GLN A 131 46.59 -32.33 50.14
C GLN A 131 45.11 -32.42 49.69
N PRO A 132 44.69 -33.55 49.18
CA PRO A 132 43.29 -33.76 48.75
C PRO A 132 42.32 -33.84 49.95
N ASN A 133 41.21 -33.19 49.73
CA ASN A 133 40.13 -32.93 50.65
C ASN A 133 39.60 -34.14 51.39
N ALA A 134 39.43 -33.99 52.71
CA ALA A 134 38.79 -34.90 53.64
C ALA A 134 37.28 -35.22 53.32
N LEU A 135 36.71 -34.60 52.31
CA LEU A 135 35.35 -34.83 51.87
C LEU A 135 35.17 -36.11 51.03
N LEU A 136 36.19 -36.53 50.26
CA LEU A 136 36.17 -37.75 49.47
C LEU A 136 36.27 -39.01 50.34
N ASN A 137 36.95 -38.94 51.47
CA ASN A 137 37.04 -40.07 52.43
C ASN A 137 35.75 -40.28 53.29
N LYS A 138 34.92 -39.27 53.47
CA LYS A 138 33.62 -39.41 54.18
C LYS A 138 32.54 -39.99 53.26
N VAL A 139 32.62 -39.81 51.95
CA VAL A 139 31.67 -40.38 50.96
C VAL A 139 32.03 -41.86 50.72
N SER A 140 33.33 -42.23 50.73
CA SER A 140 33.72 -43.66 50.56
C SER A 140 33.37 -44.54 51.73
N THR A 141 33.34 -44.01 52.97
CA THR A 141 32.96 -44.77 54.16
C THR A 141 31.45 -44.89 54.35
N ALA A 142 30.64 -43.94 53.79
CA ALA A 142 29.18 -44.03 53.85
C ALA A 142 28.59 -44.99 52.81
N LEU A 143 29.33 -45.30 51.70
CA LEU A 143 28.90 -46.21 50.62
C LEU A 143 29.44 -47.65 50.77
N ALA A 144 30.24 -47.96 51.82
CA ALA A 144 30.82 -49.29 52.04
C ALA A 144 29.79 -50.41 52.29
N PRO A 145 28.62 -50.20 52.94
CA PRO A 145 27.65 -51.26 53.08
C PRO A 145 26.79 -51.54 51.87
N ILE A 146 26.77 -50.62 50.89
CA ILE A 146 26.01 -50.79 49.60
C ILE A 146 26.81 -51.61 48.61
N GLY A 147 28.14 -51.62 48.70
CA GLY A 147 29.02 -52.32 47.78
C GLY A 147 29.01 -53.86 47.90
N SER A 148 28.77 -54.42 49.08
CA SER A 148 28.72 -55.85 49.27
C SER A 148 27.44 -56.54 48.80
N GLY A 149 26.31 -55.78 48.76
CA GLY A 149 25.04 -56.28 48.21
C GLY A 149 24.99 -56.25 46.66
N LEU A 150 25.72 -55.30 46.05
CA LEU A 150 25.76 -55.13 44.60
C LEU A 150 26.68 -56.18 43.90
N GLN A 151 27.65 -56.79 44.61
CA GLN A 151 28.58 -57.74 43.99
C GLN A 151 27.88 -59.00 43.57
N GLN A 152 26.82 -59.42 44.19
CA GLN A 152 26.07 -60.68 43.85
C GLN A 152 25.14 -60.39 42.62
N PHE A 153 24.66 -59.11 42.45
CA PHE A 153 23.84 -58.77 41.26
C PHE A 153 24.63 -58.52 40.00
N ARG A 154 25.92 -58.21 40.14
CA ARG A 154 26.80 -57.88 38.99
C ARG A 154 27.02 -59.05 38.03
N GLN A 155 26.77 -60.27 38.45
CA GLN A 155 26.90 -61.47 37.59
C GLN A 155 25.64 -61.80 36.77
N HIS A 156 24.53 -61.04 36.96
CA HIS A 156 23.31 -61.27 36.20
C HIS A 156 23.22 -60.32 34.99
N PRO A 157 23.02 -60.83 33.78
CA PRO A 157 22.90 -59.99 32.56
C PRO A 157 21.73 -59.00 32.64
N ARG A 158 20.73 -59.27 33.48
CA ARG A 158 19.59 -58.36 33.77
C ARG A 158 19.99 -57.08 34.55
N PHE A 159 21.02 -57.16 35.39
CA PHE A 159 21.54 -56.00 36.11
C PHE A 159 22.17 -54.99 35.16
N TRP A 160 23.01 -55.47 34.21
CA TRP A 160 23.63 -54.59 33.21
C TRP A 160 22.64 -54.04 32.20
N LEU A 161 21.53 -54.74 31.93
CA LEU A 161 20.42 -54.22 31.15
C LEU A 161 19.68 -53.09 31.87
N LEU A 162 19.45 -53.21 33.19
CA LEU A 162 18.82 -52.17 34.01
C LEU A 162 19.74 -50.97 34.22
N VAL A 163 21.04 -51.18 34.44
CA VAL A 163 22.02 -50.08 34.50
C VAL A 163 22.18 -49.37 33.15
N GLY A 164 22.25 -50.14 32.05
CA GLY A 164 22.30 -49.59 30.71
C GLY A 164 21.02 -48.80 30.34
N MET A 165 19.86 -49.29 30.73
CA MET A 165 18.60 -48.56 30.59
C MET A 165 18.53 -47.30 31.48
N GLY A 166 18.99 -47.38 32.72
CA GLY A 166 19.04 -46.25 33.66
C GLY A 166 20.02 -45.15 33.18
N LEU A 167 21.19 -45.54 32.67
CA LEU A 167 22.16 -44.61 32.06
C LEU A 167 21.68 -44.06 30.71
N GLY A 168 20.98 -44.85 29.92
CA GLY A 168 20.35 -44.40 28.68
C GLY A 168 19.24 -43.39 28.92
N VAL A 169 18.38 -43.64 29.93
CA VAL A 169 17.30 -42.70 30.31
C VAL A 169 17.87 -41.43 30.93
N SER A 170 18.89 -41.53 31.78
CA SER A 170 19.50 -40.35 32.45
C SER A 170 20.31 -39.50 31.45
N SER A 171 21.08 -40.12 30.55
CA SER A 171 21.79 -39.40 29.49
C SER A 171 20.83 -38.77 28.46
N GLY A 172 19.74 -39.44 28.12
CA GLY A 172 18.65 -38.93 27.34
C GLY A 172 17.95 -37.72 28.00
N ALA A 173 17.69 -37.80 29.31
CA ALA A 173 17.12 -36.68 30.07
C ALA A 173 18.07 -35.48 30.18
N ILE A 174 19.37 -35.73 30.37
CA ILE A 174 20.41 -34.66 30.39
C ILE A 174 20.54 -34.02 29.02
N ALA A 175 20.58 -34.80 27.92
CA ALA A 175 20.64 -34.30 26.57
C ALA A 175 19.39 -33.51 26.21
N LEU A 176 18.20 -33.95 26.63
CA LEU A 176 16.94 -33.25 26.47
C LEU A 176 16.92 -31.95 27.28
N GLY A 177 17.35 -31.97 28.53
CA GLY A 177 17.47 -30.80 29.41
C GLY A 177 18.46 -29.76 28.85
N TRP A 178 19.61 -30.22 28.33
CA TRP A 178 20.58 -29.34 27.71
C TRP A 178 20.08 -28.78 26.35
N GLY A 179 19.36 -29.61 25.58
CA GLY A 179 18.66 -29.19 24.35
C GLY A 179 17.61 -28.12 24.63
N ILE A 180 16.80 -28.31 25.68
CA ILE A 180 15.81 -27.31 26.11
C ILE A 180 16.49 -26.03 26.59
N TYR A 181 17.55 -26.11 27.38
CA TYR A 181 18.32 -24.98 27.87
C TYR A 181 18.99 -24.19 26.76
N SER A 182 19.57 -24.89 25.75
CA SER A 182 20.20 -24.24 24.60
C SER A 182 19.16 -23.56 23.70
N LEU A 183 17.97 -24.13 23.55
CA LEU A 183 16.84 -23.52 22.86
C LEU A 183 16.33 -22.28 23.61
N GLU A 184 16.29 -22.31 24.92
CA GLU A 184 15.85 -21.18 25.76
C GLU A 184 16.80 -19.98 25.67
N LYS A 185 18.13 -20.22 25.66
CA LYS A 185 19.15 -19.18 25.52
C LYS A 185 19.12 -18.51 24.14
N ASN A 186 18.70 -19.23 23.10
CA ASN A 186 18.61 -18.74 21.73
C ASN A 186 17.24 -18.14 21.36
N THR A 187 16.24 -18.24 22.25
CA THR A 187 14.87 -17.73 21.99
C THR A 187 14.62 -16.46 22.82
N GLN A 188 15.30 -15.36 22.50
CA GLN A 188 14.96 -14.03 23.01
C GLN A 188 13.84 -13.41 22.16
N GLU A 189 12.74 -14.13 21.96
CA GLU A 189 11.60 -13.56 21.28
C GLU A 189 10.80 -12.66 22.24
N ASN A 190 10.56 -11.43 21.80
CA ASN A 190 9.79 -10.48 22.60
C ASN A 190 8.30 -10.87 22.54
N ILE A 191 7.81 -11.49 23.62
CA ILE A 191 6.42 -11.97 23.75
C ILE A 191 5.39 -10.83 23.59
N ASP A 192 5.78 -9.57 23.87
CA ASP A 192 4.91 -8.40 23.63
C ASP A 192 4.48 -8.26 22.17
N ASN A 193 5.27 -8.81 21.26
CA ASN A 193 4.91 -8.79 19.85
C ASN A 193 3.61 -9.57 19.53
N VAL A 194 3.13 -10.46 20.39
CA VAL A 194 1.87 -11.19 20.16
C VAL A 194 0.72 -10.23 19.90
N LEU A 195 0.58 -9.17 20.70
CA LEU A 195 -0.53 -8.22 20.55
C LEU A 195 -0.36 -7.28 19.34
N THR A 196 0.87 -6.99 18.96
CA THR A 196 1.20 -6.04 17.87
C THR A 196 1.61 -6.72 16.57
N TYR A 197 1.65 -8.07 16.58
CA TYR A 197 2.05 -8.81 15.37
C TYR A 197 1.13 -8.49 14.20
N ALA A 198 1.72 -8.14 13.08
CA ALA A 198 1.06 -8.05 11.79
C ALA A 198 1.74 -9.03 10.83
N GLN A 199 0.97 -9.62 9.94
CA GLN A 199 1.55 -10.52 8.95
C GLN A 199 2.48 -9.74 8.01
N PRO A 200 3.59 -10.36 7.54
CA PRO A 200 4.53 -9.72 6.61
C PRO A 200 3.82 -9.13 5.38
N GLY A 201 4.30 -7.96 4.95
CA GLY A 201 3.76 -7.28 3.77
C GLY A 201 2.40 -6.60 3.96
N THR A 202 1.85 -6.52 5.19
CA THR A 202 0.59 -5.83 5.44
C THR A 202 0.79 -4.32 5.50
N LEU A 203 -0.07 -3.57 4.79
CA LEU A 203 -0.07 -2.12 4.70
C LEU A 203 -1.50 -1.59 4.74
N THR A 204 -1.76 -0.61 5.61
CA THR A 204 -3.05 0.09 5.69
C THR A 204 -2.87 1.56 5.33
N ILE A 205 -3.63 2.06 4.35
CA ILE A 205 -3.65 3.48 3.96
C ILE A 205 -4.91 4.11 4.52
N LYS A 206 -4.77 5.16 5.34
CA LYS A 206 -5.88 5.88 5.98
C LYS A 206 -5.94 7.33 5.54
N ALA A 207 -7.14 7.85 5.36
CA ALA A 207 -7.39 9.28 5.23
C ALA A 207 -7.09 10.00 6.55
N LYS A 208 -7.05 11.35 6.51
CA LYS A 208 -6.78 12.17 7.70
C LYS A 208 -7.80 11.97 8.83
N ASP A 209 -9.04 11.67 8.50
CA ASP A 209 -10.14 11.38 9.43
C ASP A 209 -10.18 9.94 9.96
N GLY A 210 -9.19 9.12 9.59
CA GLY A 210 -9.07 7.72 10.02
C GLY A 210 -9.79 6.72 9.11
N LYS A 211 -10.58 7.16 8.11
CA LYS A 211 -11.22 6.25 7.15
C LYS A 211 -10.17 5.44 6.42
N VAL A 212 -10.32 4.12 6.41
CA VAL A 212 -9.47 3.22 5.63
C VAL A 212 -9.74 3.44 4.14
N LEU A 213 -8.69 3.76 3.39
CA LEU A 213 -8.72 3.96 1.95
C LEU A 213 -8.39 2.68 1.19
N GLN A 214 -7.40 1.94 1.67
CA GLN A 214 -6.96 0.68 1.09
C GLN A 214 -6.18 -0.15 2.12
N GLU A 215 -6.33 -1.47 2.04
CA GLU A 215 -5.52 -2.43 2.77
C GLU A 215 -4.85 -3.38 1.79
N ILE A 216 -3.61 -3.74 2.07
CA ILE A 216 -2.78 -4.59 1.21
C ILE A 216 -2.17 -5.69 2.08
N GLY A 217 -2.12 -6.91 1.55
CA GLY A 217 -1.57 -8.07 2.22
C GLY A 217 -2.60 -8.89 3.02
N PRO A 218 -2.15 -9.91 3.76
CA PRO A 218 -2.99 -10.85 4.50
C PRO A 218 -3.47 -10.24 5.84
N VAL A 219 -4.34 -9.25 5.77
CA VAL A 219 -4.89 -8.52 6.93
C VAL A 219 -6.40 -8.75 7.04
N SER A 220 -6.91 -8.87 8.26
CA SER A 220 -8.35 -8.79 8.52
C SER A 220 -8.78 -7.33 8.51
N HIS A 221 -9.79 -7.01 7.70
CA HIS A 221 -10.32 -5.64 7.59
C HIS A 221 -10.97 -5.18 8.91
N ASP A 222 -11.83 -6.03 9.48
CA ASP A 222 -12.55 -5.75 10.72
C ASP A 222 -11.91 -6.55 11.87
N GLN A 223 -11.09 -5.91 12.69
CA GLN A 223 -10.51 -6.55 13.85
C GLN A 223 -11.49 -6.56 15.02
N LEU A 224 -11.76 -7.75 15.54
CA LEU A 224 -12.59 -7.93 16.73
C LEU A 224 -11.80 -7.55 17.98
N LYS A 225 -12.41 -6.76 18.87
CA LYS A 225 -11.87 -6.48 20.20
C LYS A 225 -12.43 -7.49 21.22
N VAL A 226 -11.75 -7.73 22.34
CA VAL A 226 -12.14 -8.71 23.40
C VAL A 226 -13.62 -8.65 23.71
N GLY A 227 -14.15 -7.48 24.03
CA GLY A 227 -15.55 -7.31 24.40
C GLY A 227 -16.56 -7.41 23.24
N ALA A 228 -16.09 -7.36 21.99
CA ALA A 228 -16.95 -7.40 20.80
C ALA A 228 -17.04 -8.81 20.17
N ILE A 229 -16.34 -9.82 20.70
CA ILE A 229 -16.40 -11.20 20.19
C ILE A 229 -17.65 -11.88 20.73
N PRO A 230 -18.59 -12.29 19.86
CA PRO A 230 -19.81 -13.00 20.28
C PRO A 230 -19.50 -14.29 21.05
N LEU A 231 -20.26 -14.57 22.10
CA LEU A 231 -20.06 -15.77 22.93
C LEU A 231 -20.10 -17.05 22.09
N LEU A 232 -21.01 -17.11 21.14
CA LEU A 232 -21.20 -18.27 20.26
C LEU A 232 -19.92 -18.55 19.43
N VAL A 233 -19.26 -17.49 18.95
CA VAL A 233 -17.97 -17.61 18.22
C VAL A 233 -16.90 -18.17 19.14
N LYS A 234 -16.75 -17.63 20.36
CA LYS A 234 -15.78 -18.15 21.34
C LYS A 234 -16.01 -19.63 21.60
N GLN A 235 -17.24 -20.02 21.89
CA GLN A 235 -17.63 -21.41 22.21
C GLN A 235 -17.32 -22.37 21.06
N ALA A 236 -17.64 -22.02 19.80
CA ALA A 236 -17.43 -22.90 18.67
C ALA A 236 -15.93 -23.16 18.41
N PHE A 237 -15.09 -22.11 18.43
CA PHE A 237 -13.66 -22.26 18.23
C PHE A 237 -13.00 -22.99 19.39
N ILE A 238 -13.39 -22.73 20.65
CA ILE A 238 -12.91 -23.48 21.83
C ILE A 238 -13.32 -24.94 21.72
N ALA A 239 -14.56 -25.26 21.43
CA ALA A 239 -15.04 -26.64 21.28
C ALA A 239 -14.33 -27.40 20.16
N SER A 240 -14.07 -26.71 19.02
CA SER A 240 -13.41 -27.31 17.85
C SER A 240 -11.92 -27.56 18.09
N GLU A 241 -11.19 -26.55 18.54
CA GLU A 241 -9.74 -26.50 18.53
C GLU A 241 -9.09 -26.83 19.88
N ASP A 242 -9.75 -26.48 21.00
CA ASP A 242 -9.13 -26.55 22.32
C ASP A 242 -10.19 -26.61 23.43
N ARG A 243 -10.85 -27.75 23.61
CA ARG A 243 -11.98 -27.94 24.54
C ARG A 243 -11.70 -27.49 25.97
N ARG A 244 -10.44 -27.56 26.38
CA ARG A 244 -9.98 -27.22 27.71
C ARG A 244 -9.18 -25.93 27.79
N PHE A 245 -9.40 -25.04 26.82
CA PHE A 245 -8.68 -23.79 26.68
C PHE A 245 -8.57 -23.00 27.99
N ASN A 246 -9.62 -22.96 28.80
CA ASN A 246 -9.67 -22.20 30.04
C ASN A 246 -9.02 -22.94 31.25
N GLU A 247 -8.61 -24.22 31.08
CA GLU A 247 -8.12 -25.08 32.19
C GLU A 247 -6.61 -25.24 32.20
N HIS A 248 -5.97 -25.17 31.05
CA HIS A 248 -4.52 -25.36 30.92
C HIS A 248 -3.76 -24.05 30.74
N ARG A 249 -2.42 -24.11 30.87
CA ARG A 249 -1.50 -22.97 30.67
C ARG A 249 -0.64 -23.19 29.43
N GLY A 250 -1.26 -23.04 28.25
CA GLY A 250 -0.61 -23.12 26.94
C GLY A 250 -0.41 -24.54 26.40
N VAL A 251 -0.37 -25.57 27.23
CA VAL A 251 -0.21 -26.96 26.81
C VAL A 251 -1.25 -27.83 27.52
N ASP A 252 -2.07 -28.56 26.76
CA ASP A 252 -3.04 -29.51 27.27
C ASP A 252 -2.49 -30.96 27.23
N LEU A 253 -1.84 -31.41 28.30
CA LEU A 253 -1.30 -32.77 28.38
C LEU A 253 -2.40 -33.83 28.32
N GLN A 254 -3.57 -33.60 28.91
CA GLN A 254 -4.69 -34.53 28.82
C GLN A 254 -5.27 -34.59 27.39
N GLY A 255 -5.38 -33.45 26.72
CA GLY A 255 -5.77 -33.40 25.30
C GLY A 255 -4.80 -34.18 24.41
N ILE A 256 -3.49 -34.02 24.61
CA ILE A 256 -2.46 -34.77 23.89
C ILE A 256 -2.60 -36.27 24.10
N THR A 257 -2.77 -36.73 25.36
CA THR A 257 -2.95 -38.17 25.64
C THR A 257 -4.24 -38.71 25.05
N ARG A 258 -5.36 -37.97 25.15
CA ARG A 258 -6.63 -38.33 24.53
C ARG A 258 -6.50 -38.45 23.00
N ALA A 259 -5.94 -37.45 22.36
CA ALA A 259 -5.73 -37.47 20.90
C ALA A 259 -4.83 -38.64 20.46
N LEU A 260 -3.80 -38.98 21.25
CA LEU A 260 -2.95 -40.12 20.97
C LEU A 260 -3.73 -41.46 21.06
N PHE A 261 -4.57 -41.63 22.08
CA PHE A 261 -5.41 -42.82 22.22
C PHE A 261 -6.47 -42.92 21.11
N SER A 262 -7.16 -41.81 20.80
CA SER A 262 -8.16 -41.74 19.74
C SER A 262 -7.55 -42.11 18.38
N ASN A 263 -6.39 -41.55 18.04
CA ASN A 263 -5.69 -41.82 16.80
C ASN A 263 -5.14 -43.27 16.71
N LEU A 264 -4.66 -43.82 17.84
CA LEU A 264 -4.22 -45.20 17.91
C LEU A 264 -5.39 -46.18 17.71
N GLN A 265 -6.55 -45.91 18.30
CA GLN A 265 -7.75 -46.70 18.14
C GLN A 265 -8.35 -46.66 16.75
N ALA A 266 -8.33 -45.48 16.13
CA ALA A 266 -8.86 -45.26 14.78
C ALA A 266 -7.90 -45.75 13.67
N GLY A 267 -6.60 -45.92 13.95
CA GLY A 267 -5.58 -46.23 12.95
C GLY A 267 -5.26 -45.11 12.00
N GLU A 268 -5.85 -43.93 12.20
CA GLU A 268 -5.70 -42.71 11.44
C GLU A 268 -5.68 -41.50 12.37
N VAL A 269 -5.22 -40.32 11.87
CA VAL A 269 -5.19 -39.10 12.70
C VAL A 269 -6.55 -38.44 12.64
N ARG A 270 -7.35 -38.60 13.70
CA ARG A 270 -8.69 -38.00 13.84
C ARG A 270 -8.72 -36.73 14.70
N GLU A 271 -7.82 -36.64 15.69
CA GLU A 271 -7.75 -35.45 16.57
C GLU A 271 -6.35 -34.89 16.63
N GLY A 272 -6.29 -33.52 16.55
CA GLY A 272 -5.07 -32.80 16.83
C GLY A 272 -4.93 -32.46 18.31
N GLY A 273 -3.71 -32.57 18.85
CA GLY A 273 -3.42 -32.22 20.26
C GLY A 273 -2.79 -30.84 20.45
N SER A 274 -2.89 -29.91 19.48
CA SER A 274 -2.34 -28.57 19.63
C SER A 274 -3.38 -27.61 20.18
N THR A 275 -3.01 -26.79 21.17
CA THR A 275 -3.89 -25.79 21.77
C THR A 275 -4.01 -24.52 20.89
N ILE A 276 -5.02 -23.69 21.12
CA ILE A 276 -5.19 -22.36 20.49
C ILE A 276 -3.95 -21.51 20.72
N THR A 277 -3.37 -21.51 21.92
CA THR A 277 -2.16 -20.75 22.24
C THR A 277 -0.93 -21.25 21.48
N GLN A 278 -0.80 -22.56 21.26
CA GLN A 278 0.25 -23.13 20.42
C GLN A 278 0.10 -22.75 18.95
N GLN A 279 -1.14 -22.75 18.44
CA GLN A 279 -1.43 -22.28 17.08
C GLN A 279 -1.08 -20.80 16.91
N LEU A 280 -1.43 -19.95 17.90
CA LEU A 280 -1.07 -18.54 17.92
C LEU A 280 0.45 -18.36 17.97
N ALA A 281 1.16 -19.08 18.85
CA ALA A 281 2.62 -19.06 18.96
C ALA A 281 3.30 -19.41 17.63
N ARG A 282 2.80 -20.46 16.96
CA ARG A 282 3.28 -20.85 15.63
C ARG A 282 3.10 -19.75 14.60
N GLN A 283 1.94 -19.10 14.58
CA GLN A 283 1.59 -18.08 13.62
C GLN A 283 2.41 -16.80 13.78
N VAL A 284 2.72 -16.43 15.01
CA VAL A 284 3.41 -15.17 15.35
C VAL A 284 4.93 -15.30 15.31
N PHE A 285 5.49 -16.42 15.77
CA PHE A 285 6.93 -16.53 16.06
C PHE A 285 7.67 -17.56 15.22
N LEU A 286 6.97 -18.49 14.57
CA LEU A 286 7.62 -19.65 13.98
C LEU A 286 7.44 -19.68 12.45
N ASN A 287 8.51 -20.10 11.76
CA ASN A 287 8.45 -20.37 10.33
C ASN A 287 7.64 -21.65 10.06
N GLN A 288 7.27 -21.87 8.79
CA GLN A 288 6.49 -23.04 8.37
C GLN A 288 7.31 -24.36 8.37
N ASP A 289 8.61 -24.33 8.70
CA ASP A 289 9.45 -25.52 8.77
C ASP A 289 8.91 -26.54 9.76
N ARG A 290 8.71 -27.78 9.32
CA ARG A 290 8.11 -28.85 10.13
C ARG A 290 9.19 -29.73 10.69
N ASN A 291 9.73 -29.40 11.89
CA ASN A 291 10.68 -30.23 12.61
C ASN A 291 10.35 -30.31 14.11
N PHE A 292 10.91 -31.31 14.76
CA PHE A 292 10.66 -31.57 16.18
C PHE A 292 11.10 -30.37 17.08
N GLY A 293 12.23 -29.73 16.75
CA GLY A 293 12.74 -28.58 17.47
C GLY A 293 11.78 -27.38 17.41
N ARG A 294 11.08 -27.20 16.28
CA ARG A 294 10.02 -26.18 16.15
C ARG A 294 8.86 -26.48 17.10
N LYS A 295 8.42 -27.77 17.21
CA LYS A 295 7.30 -28.12 18.11
C LYS A 295 7.63 -27.87 19.59
N ILE A 296 8.88 -28.11 20.01
CA ILE A 296 9.32 -27.77 21.37
C ILE A 296 9.31 -26.25 21.60
N ARG A 297 9.79 -25.46 20.64
CA ARG A 297 9.70 -23.98 20.71
C ARG A 297 8.26 -23.49 20.79
N GLU A 298 7.36 -24.06 19.99
CA GLU A 298 5.93 -23.76 19.99
C GLU A 298 5.31 -23.99 21.39
N LEU A 299 5.61 -25.13 22.03
CA LEU A 299 5.15 -25.45 23.39
C LEU A 299 5.65 -24.41 24.41
N ARG A 300 6.93 -24.06 24.35
CA ARG A 300 7.53 -23.11 25.28
C ARG A 300 7.01 -21.68 25.09
N LEU A 301 6.86 -21.23 23.83
CA LEU A 301 6.26 -19.95 23.51
C LEU A 301 4.81 -19.86 23.97
N ALA A 302 4.04 -20.93 23.79
CA ALA A 302 2.66 -20.99 24.26
C ALA A 302 2.57 -20.82 25.79
N GLN A 303 3.47 -21.44 26.57
CA GLN A 303 3.54 -21.24 28.00
C GLN A 303 3.85 -19.78 28.38
N LYS A 304 4.87 -19.17 27.73
CA LYS A 304 5.25 -17.76 27.96
C LYS A 304 4.12 -16.79 27.59
N ILE A 305 3.35 -17.08 26.54
CA ILE A 305 2.18 -16.28 26.15
C ILE A 305 1.11 -16.34 27.25
N GLU A 306 0.80 -17.52 27.77
CA GLU A 306 -0.18 -17.71 28.84
C GLU A 306 0.26 -17.16 30.20
N GLU A 307 1.56 -17.01 30.43
CA GLU A 307 2.09 -16.33 31.62
C GLU A 307 1.86 -14.82 31.58
N LYS A 308 1.76 -14.24 30.38
CA LYS A 308 1.73 -12.79 30.17
C LYS A 308 0.36 -12.24 29.79
N PHE A 309 -0.43 -12.98 29.04
CA PHE A 309 -1.71 -12.53 28.47
C PHE A 309 -2.89 -13.34 29.00
N SER A 310 -4.06 -12.68 29.15
CA SER A 310 -5.29 -13.36 29.55
C SER A 310 -5.82 -14.27 28.43
N LYS A 311 -6.63 -15.25 28.80
CA LYS A 311 -7.30 -16.15 27.86
C LYS A 311 -8.11 -15.38 26.80
N GLU A 312 -8.78 -14.30 27.20
CA GLU A 312 -9.53 -13.45 26.27
C GLU A 312 -8.62 -12.74 25.27
N GLN A 313 -7.49 -12.22 25.70
CA GLN A 313 -6.52 -11.58 24.81
C GLN A 313 -5.91 -12.57 23.81
N ILE A 314 -5.60 -13.80 24.27
CA ILE A 314 -5.08 -14.86 23.42
C ILE A 314 -6.13 -15.27 22.38
N LEU A 315 -7.37 -15.48 22.81
CA LEU A 315 -8.46 -15.87 21.93
C LEU A 315 -8.81 -14.77 20.92
N GLU A 316 -8.88 -13.50 21.35
CA GLU A 316 -9.06 -12.35 20.48
C GLU A 316 -8.02 -12.36 19.38
N ARG A 317 -6.76 -12.47 19.78
CA ARG A 317 -5.66 -12.41 18.83
C ARG A 317 -5.69 -13.58 17.86
N TYR A 318 -5.98 -14.77 18.32
CA TYR A 318 -6.15 -15.96 17.50
C TYR A 318 -7.28 -15.78 16.48
N LEU A 319 -8.46 -15.35 16.91
CA LEU A 319 -9.64 -15.18 16.07
C LEU A 319 -9.47 -14.07 15.02
N ASN A 320 -8.57 -13.11 15.24
CA ASN A 320 -8.24 -12.08 14.25
C ASN A 320 -7.15 -12.50 13.25
N LEU A 321 -6.34 -13.52 13.57
CA LEU A 321 -5.20 -13.92 12.73
C LEU A 321 -5.42 -15.23 11.99
N VAL A 322 -6.29 -16.12 12.49
CA VAL A 322 -6.47 -17.44 11.91
C VAL A 322 -6.92 -17.37 10.46
N TYR A 323 -6.25 -18.12 9.59
CA TYR A 323 -6.64 -18.26 8.18
C TYR A 323 -7.84 -19.19 8.07
N LEU A 324 -8.88 -18.77 7.39
CA LEU A 324 -10.16 -19.47 7.27
C LEU A 324 -10.54 -19.78 5.82
N GLY A 325 -9.55 -19.85 4.92
CA GLY A 325 -9.78 -20.18 3.51
C GLY A 325 -10.25 -19.01 2.66
N SER A 326 -10.27 -19.17 1.33
CA SER A 326 -10.72 -18.17 0.33
C SER A 326 -10.14 -16.77 0.56
N GLY A 327 -8.89 -16.72 1.03
CA GLY A 327 -8.20 -15.46 1.35
C GLY A 327 -8.62 -14.79 2.67
N ALA A 328 -9.60 -15.31 3.42
CA ALA A 328 -10.10 -14.69 4.64
C ALA A 328 -9.15 -14.93 5.83
N TYR A 329 -8.70 -13.85 6.48
CA TYR A 329 -7.93 -13.86 7.70
C TYR A 329 -8.76 -13.30 8.85
N GLY A 330 -8.91 -14.09 9.91
CA GLY A 330 -9.79 -13.79 11.03
C GLY A 330 -11.27 -14.06 10.75
N VAL A 331 -12.02 -14.18 11.88
CA VAL A 331 -13.44 -14.56 11.84
C VAL A 331 -14.31 -13.50 11.17
N ALA A 332 -13.97 -12.22 11.30
CA ALA A 332 -14.75 -11.15 10.70
C ALA A 332 -14.69 -11.18 9.16
N ASP A 333 -13.50 -11.35 8.59
CA ASP A 333 -13.34 -11.50 7.14
C ASP A 333 -14.05 -12.76 6.62
N ALA A 334 -13.94 -13.88 7.35
CA ALA A 334 -14.57 -15.13 6.95
C ALA A 334 -16.11 -15.05 7.03
N ALA A 335 -16.66 -14.40 8.05
CA ALA A 335 -18.09 -14.14 8.18
C ALA A 335 -18.63 -13.32 7.01
N TRP A 336 -17.87 -12.30 6.59
CA TRP A 336 -18.20 -11.49 5.42
C TRP A 336 -18.05 -12.27 4.12
N ALA A 337 -16.91 -12.95 3.92
CA ALA A 337 -16.61 -13.68 2.70
C ALA A 337 -17.60 -14.80 2.40
N TYR A 338 -18.04 -15.52 3.44
CA TYR A 338 -18.90 -16.68 3.25
C TYR A 338 -20.41 -16.38 3.38
N PHE A 339 -20.76 -15.39 4.22
CA PHE A 339 -22.17 -15.18 4.60
C PHE A 339 -22.65 -13.74 4.40
N SER A 340 -21.80 -12.78 4.00
CA SER A 340 -22.13 -11.34 3.91
C SER A 340 -22.65 -10.79 5.24
N LYS A 341 -22.07 -11.24 6.36
CA LYS A 341 -22.49 -10.91 7.71
C LYS A 341 -21.33 -10.44 8.57
N THR A 342 -21.64 -9.69 9.61
CA THR A 342 -20.72 -9.44 10.73
C THR A 342 -20.78 -10.61 11.72
N PRO A 343 -19.73 -10.82 12.56
CA PRO A 343 -19.67 -11.96 13.48
C PRO A 343 -20.83 -12.06 14.47
N ASP A 344 -21.42 -10.93 14.87
CA ASP A 344 -22.61 -10.86 15.75
C ASP A 344 -23.91 -11.32 15.06
N GLN A 345 -23.95 -11.30 13.74
CA GLN A 345 -25.13 -11.72 12.93
C GLN A 345 -25.10 -13.21 12.55
N LEU A 346 -24.02 -13.92 12.89
CA LEU A 346 -23.86 -15.32 12.52
C LEU A 346 -24.82 -16.23 13.33
N THR A 347 -25.44 -17.20 12.65
CA THR A 347 -26.18 -18.28 13.29
C THR A 347 -25.25 -19.35 13.83
N LEU A 348 -25.76 -20.25 14.71
CA LEU A 348 -25.03 -21.40 15.23
C LEU A 348 -24.42 -22.24 14.09
N THR A 349 -25.18 -22.52 13.06
CA THR A 349 -24.76 -23.27 11.87
C THR A 349 -23.58 -22.59 11.16
N GLN A 350 -23.65 -21.26 11.00
CA GLN A 350 -22.60 -20.47 10.34
C GLN A 350 -21.30 -20.40 11.17
N VAL A 351 -21.43 -20.17 12.49
CA VAL A 351 -20.27 -20.15 13.39
C VAL A 351 -19.58 -21.51 13.45
N ALA A 352 -20.35 -22.59 13.55
CA ALA A 352 -19.81 -23.95 13.53
C ALA A 352 -19.10 -24.27 12.19
N THR A 353 -19.60 -23.72 11.07
CA THR A 353 -18.93 -23.85 9.77
C THR A 353 -17.59 -23.16 9.80
N LEU A 354 -17.48 -21.92 10.28
CA LEU A 354 -16.20 -21.21 10.36
C LEU A 354 -15.17 -21.95 11.22
N ALA A 355 -15.58 -22.44 12.40
CA ALA A 355 -14.69 -23.21 13.26
C ALA A 355 -14.27 -24.54 12.61
N GLY A 356 -15.13 -25.16 11.79
CA GLY A 356 -14.86 -26.39 11.07
C GLY A 356 -13.85 -26.25 9.93
N VAL A 357 -13.64 -25.02 9.43
CA VAL A 357 -12.68 -24.74 8.34
C VAL A 357 -11.22 -24.75 8.83
N VAL A 358 -10.96 -24.43 10.10
CA VAL A 358 -9.60 -24.22 10.65
C VAL A 358 -8.58 -25.30 10.35
N PRO A 359 -8.90 -26.63 10.47
CA PRO A 359 -7.88 -27.67 10.33
C PRO A 359 -7.27 -27.76 8.92
N ALA A 360 -8.03 -27.43 7.86
CA ALA A 360 -7.57 -27.42 6.49
C ALA A 360 -8.33 -26.37 5.66
N PRO A 361 -7.98 -25.07 5.80
CA PRO A 361 -8.81 -23.97 5.30
C PRO A 361 -9.06 -23.98 3.78
N SER A 362 -8.09 -24.40 3.01
CA SER A 362 -8.24 -24.50 1.54
C SER A 362 -9.13 -25.68 1.12
N LEU A 363 -9.16 -26.77 1.92
CA LEU A 363 -9.95 -27.96 1.62
C LEU A 363 -11.38 -27.87 2.17
N TYR A 364 -11.54 -27.24 3.34
CA TYR A 364 -12.81 -27.20 4.08
C TYR A 364 -13.59 -25.89 3.88
N SER A 365 -13.11 -25.02 2.98
CA SER A 365 -13.84 -23.80 2.61
C SER A 365 -15.23 -24.15 2.02
N PRO A 366 -16.32 -23.56 2.51
CA PRO A 366 -17.65 -23.81 1.99
C PRO A 366 -17.88 -23.29 0.56
N LEU A 367 -16.97 -22.47 0.02
CA LEU A 367 -16.98 -22.03 -1.38
C LEU A 367 -16.32 -23.05 -2.30
N GLU A 368 -15.34 -23.81 -1.79
CA GLU A 368 -14.62 -24.83 -2.56
C GLU A 368 -15.33 -26.18 -2.47
N ASN A 369 -15.70 -26.61 -1.26
CA ASN A 369 -16.32 -27.90 -1.04
C ASN A 369 -17.41 -27.84 0.05
N LYS A 370 -18.65 -27.60 -0.39
CA LYS A 370 -19.80 -27.45 0.49
C LYS A 370 -20.11 -28.71 1.31
N GLU A 371 -19.91 -29.88 0.75
CA GLU A 371 -20.19 -31.17 1.40
C GLU A 371 -19.23 -31.41 2.57
N THR A 372 -17.94 -31.29 2.31
CA THR A 372 -16.91 -31.43 3.33
C THR A 372 -17.07 -30.35 4.42
N ALA A 373 -17.36 -29.10 4.02
CA ALA A 373 -17.66 -28.03 4.99
C ALA A 373 -18.87 -28.38 5.87
N THR A 374 -19.92 -28.99 5.31
CA THR A 374 -21.09 -29.46 6.05
C THR A 374 -20.74 -30.57 7.04
N GLN A 375 -19.91 -31.53 6.64
CA GLN A 375 -19.45 -32.61 7.52
C GLN A 375 -18.64 -32.03 8.70
N ARG A 376 -17.70 -31.12 8.42
CA ARG A 376 -16.88 -30.45 9.45
C ARG A 376 -17.72 -29.58 10.38
N ARG A 377 -18.71 -28.85 9.85
CA ARG A 377 -19.70 -28.14 10.66
C ARG A 377 -20.40 -29.08 11.65
N ASN A 378 -20.88 -30.23 11.17
CA ASN A 378 -21.58 -31.19 12.01
C ASN A 378 -20.67 -31.78 13.10
N GLU A 379 -19.39 -31.99 12.82
CA GLU A 379 -18.41 -32.39 13.84
C GLU A 379 -18.22 -31.32 14.92
N VAL A 380 -18.13 -30.03 14.52
CA VAL A 380 -18.04 -28.93 15.49
C VAL A 380 -19.32 -28.86 16.35
N LEU A 381 -20.50 -28.99 15.76
CA LEU A 381 -21.77 -29.00 16.51
C LEU A 381 -21.83 -30.12 17.55
N ARG A 382 -21.38 -31.35 17.21
CA ARG A 382 -21.24 -32.45 18.17
C ARG A 382 -20.27 -32.11 19.29
N LYS A 383 -19.09 -31.56 18.95
CA LYS A 383 -18.10 -31.13 19.94
C LYS A 383 -18.64 -30.04 20.87
N MET A 384 -19.44 -29.09 20.34
CA MET A 384 -20.10 -28.07 21.16
C MET A 384 -21.11 -28.65 22.12
N GLN A 385 -21.86 -29.68 21.69
CA GLN A 385 -22.81 -30.42 22.53
C GLN A 385 -22.07 -31.24 23.58
N ASP A 386 -20.98 -31.97 23.22
CA ASP A 386 -20.18 -32.79 24.12
C ASP A 386 -19.62 -31.99 25.32
N VAL A 387 -19.29 -30.69 25.10
CA VAL A 387 -18.79 -29.80 26.17
C VAL A 387 -19.90 -28.96 26.83
N GLY A 388 -21.15 -29.18 26.48
CA GLY A 388 -22.32 -28.53 27.08
C GLY A 388 -22.53 -27.08 26.67
N PHE A 389 -21.91 -26.60 25.57
CA PHE A 389 -22.14 -25.24 25.05
C PHE A 389 -23.47 -25.10 24.35
N ILE A 390 -24.00 -26.18 23.78
CA ILE A 390 -25.34 -26.27 23.19
C ILE A 390 -26.07 -27.51 23.63
N THR A 391 -27.39 -27.49 23.63
CA THR A 391 -28.23 -28.64 23.94
C THR A 391 -28.31 -29.62 22.77
N GLN A 392 -28.72 -30.86 23.02
CA GLN A 392 -28.97 -31.86 21.98
C GLN A 392 -29.97 -31.32 20.92
N ALA A 393 -31.07 -30.72 21.35
CA ALA A 393 -32.09 -30.15 20.45
C ALA A 393 -31.53 -29.01 19.55
N GLN A 394 -30.62 -28.16 20.09
CA GLN A 394 -29.97 -27.13 19.31
C GLN A 394 -29.00 -27.73 18.26
N MET A 395 -28.27 -28.80 18.65
CA MET A 395 -27.39 -29.52 17.75
C MET A 395 -28.18 -30.16 16.61
N ASP A 396 -29.25 -30.91 16.91
CA ASP A 396 -30.03 -31.63 15.92
C ASP A 396 -30.71 -30.66 14.92
N LYS A 397 -31.24 -29.54 15.43
CA LYS A 397 -31.79 -28.47 14.60
C LYS A 397 -30.71 -27.89 13.67
N ALA A 398 -29.52 -27.57 14.18
CA ALA A 398 -28.43 -26.99 13.41
C ALA A 398 -27.85 -27.98 12.37
N ILE A 399 -27.83 -29.28 12.66
CA ILE A 399 -27.39 -30.32 11.72
C ILE A 399 -28.41 -30.46 10.56
N ALA A 400 -29.70 -30.41 10.89
CA ALA A 400 -30.77 -30.48 9.87
C ALA A 400 -30.82 -29.24 8.96
N GLU A 401 -30.33 -28.10 9.43
CA GLU A 401 -30.30 -26.86 8.65
C GLU A 401 -29.31 -26.95 7.47
N PRO A 402 -29.72 -26.67 6.22
CA PRO A 402 -28.85 -26.70 5.07
C PRO A 402 -27.78 -25.59 5.17
N LEU A 403 -26.53 -25.92 4.77
CA LEU A 403 -25.48 -24.91 4.69
C LEU A 403 -25.76 -23.96 3.49
N VAL A 404 -26.14 -22.73 3.80
CA VAL A 404 -26.35 -21.68 2.81
C VAL A 404 -25.20 -20.68 2.89
N VAL A 405 -24.48 -20.51 1.79
CA VAL A 405 -23.44 -19.48 1.63
C VAL A 405 -23.98 -18.32 0.80
N LYS A 406 -23.58 -17.12 1.18
CA LYS A 406 -23.83 -15.88 0.44
C LYS A 406 -22.50 -15.14 0.32
N PRO A 407 -21.68 -15.49 -0.69
CA PRO A 407 -20.31 -14.96 -0.78
C PRO A 407 -20.31 -13.47 -1.10
N SER A 408 -19.37 -12.75 -0.50
CA SER A 408 -19.06 -11.36 -0.81
C SER A 408 -17.55 -11.18 -0.98
N PRO A 409 -17.12 -10.27 -1.89
CA PRO A 409 -15.71 -9.88 -1.98
C PRO A 409 -15.22 -9.37 -0.63
N LEU A 410 -13.97 -9.72 -0.26
CA LEU A 410 -13.37 -9.24 0.97
C LEU A 410 -13.26 -7.71 0.95
N LYS A 411 -13.67 -7.07 2.04
CA LYS A 411 -13.66 -5.60 2.18
C LYS A 411 -12.26 -4.99 1.99
N ARG A 412 -11.20 -5.71 2.28
CA ARG A 412 -9.83 -5.25 2.03
C ARG A 412 -9.50 -5.04 0.56
N PHE A 413 -10.28 -5.59 -0.37
CA PHE A 413 -10.15 -5.32 -1.80
C PHE A 413 -10.87 -4.05 -2.23
N GLU A 414 -11.67 -3.44 -1.35
CA GLU A 414 -12.26 -2.14 -1.62
C GLU A 414 -11.16 -1.07 -1.70
N ARG A 415 -11.19 -0.31 -2.78
CA ARG A 415 -10.30 0.82 -3.00
C ARG A 415 -11.08 2.12 -2.93
N ASN A 416 -10.96 2.78 -1.81
CA ASN A 416 -11.51 4.12 -1.62
C ASN A 416 -10.47 5.16 -2.11
N ALA A 417 -10.80 5.94 -3.14
CA ALA A 417 -9.90 6.91 -3.79
C ALA A 417 -8.69 6.28 -4.50
N PRO A 418 -8.87 5.35 -5.47
CA PRO A 418 -7.80 4.53 -6.02
C PRO A 418 -6.67 5.34 -6.69
N TYR A 419 -6.95 6.42 -7.43
CA TYR A 419 -5.91 7.30 -7.98
C TYR A 419 -5.00 7.89 -6.91
N PHE A 420 -5.57 8.22 -5.75
CA PHE A 420 -4.80 8.76 -4.64
C PHE A 420 -4.01 7.69 -3.90
N THR A 421 -4.60 6.51 -3.66
CA THR A 421 -3.88 5.40 -3.00
C THR A 421 -2.73 4.88 -3.85
N ASP A 422 -2.88 4.80 -5.17
CA ASP A 422 -1.76 4.47 -6.06
C ASP A 422 -0.66 5.54 -6.02
N TYR A 423 -1.02 6.81 -5.95
CA TYR A 423 -0.04 7.87 -5.76
C TYR A 423 0.70 7.73 -4.41
N ILE A 424 -0.01 7.36 -3.33
CA ILE A 424 0.63 7.05 -2.04
C ILE A 424 1.63 5.90 -2.18
N LEU A 425 1.26 4.79 -2.83
CA LEU A 425 2.13 3.64 -3.04
C LEU A 425 3.39 3.99 -3.83
N GLN A 426 3.29 4.87 -4.84
CA GLN A 426 4.44 5.37 -5.60
C GLN A 426 5.36 6.29 -4.78
N GLN A 427 4.82 7.04 -3.82
CA GLN A 427 5.62 7.93 -2.97
C GLN A 427 6.24 7.20 -1.77
N LEU A 428 5.59 6.18 -1.23
CA LEU A 428 5.94 5.51 0.01
C LEU A 428 7.40 5.00 0.07
N PRO A 429 7.95 4.37 -1.00
CA PRO A 429 9.35 3.93 -1.01
C PRO A 429 10.40 5.04 -0.89
N LYS A 430 10.00 6.31 -1.11
CA LYS A 430 10.90 7.47 -0.93
C LYS A 430 11.04 7.87 0.54
N HIS A 431 10.20 7.33 1.43
CA HIS A 431 10.07 7.75 2.81
C HIS A 431 10.39 6.66 3.83
N ILE A 432 10.19 5.39 3.47
CA ILE A 432 10.44 4.23 4.34
C ILE A 432 11.23 3.16 3.58
N SER A 433 11.95 2.34 4.33
CA SER A 433 12.76 1.26 3.75
C SER A 433 11.90 0.08 3.28
N GLU A 434 12.39 -0.67 2.29
CA GLU A 434 11.77 -1.92 1.85
C GLU A 434 11.71 -2.95 2.99
N ALA A 435 12.69 -2.94 3.89
CA ALA A 435 12.73 -3.82 5.05
C ALA A 435 11.56 -3.54 6.01
N ASP A 436 11.17 -2.28 6.22
CA ASP A 436 10.04 -1.93 7.06
C ASP A 436 8.71 -2.31 6.40
N LEU A 437 8.59 -2.15 5.08
CA LEU A 437 7.43 -2.63 4.33
C LEU A 437 7.28 -4.17 4.43
N LYS A 438 8.37 -4.91 4.31
CA LYS A 438 8.36 -6.38 4.41
C LYS A 438 7.99 -6.88 5.81
N LYS A 439 8.34 -6.15 6.87
CA LYS A 439 7.92 -6.50 8.24
C LYS A 439 6.40 -6.55 8.40
N GLY A 440 5.67 -5.73 7.64
CA GLY A 440 4.22 -5.62 7.71
C GLY A 440 3.70 -4.77 8.87
N GLY A 441 2.38 -4.58 8.92
CA GLY A 441 1.71 -3.76 9.94
C GLY A 441 1.90 -2.26 9.75
N VAL A 442 2.40 -1.83 8.60
CA VAL A 442 2.62 -0.42 8.30
C VAL A 442 1.29 0.30 8.13
N THR A 443 1.13 1.43 8.81
CA THR A 443 -0.04 2.31 8.63
C THR A 443 0.41 3.66 8.07
N VAL A 444 -0.11 4.03 6.91
CA VAL A 444 0.11 5.34 6.27
C VAL A 444 -1.06 6.25 6.57
N ILE A 445 -0.81 7.33 7.33
CA ILE A 445 -1.78 8.39 7.55
C ILE A 445 -1.56 9.44 6.47
N THR A 446 -2.58 9.67 5.66
CA THR A 446 -2.52 10.58 4.52
C THR A 446 -3.11 11.95 4.86
N THR A 447 -2.99 12.90 3.93
CA THR A 447 -3.55 14.24 4.04
C THR A 447 -4.98 14.35 3.52
N LEU A 448 -5.51 13.28 2.90
CA LEU A 448 -6.79 13.26 2.21
C LEU A 448 -7.95 13.57 3.16
N ASN A 449 -8.87 14.40 2.70
CA ASN A 449 -10.19 14.59 3.29
C ASN A 449 -11.18 13.69 2.53
N TYR A 450 -11.62 12.60 3.17
CA TYR A 450 -12.40 11.58 2.45
C TYR A 450 -13.77 12.11 1.94
N PRO A 451 -14.54 12.89 2.69
CA PRO A 451 -15.76 13.52 2.18
C PRO A 451 -15.52 14.43 0.95
N TRP A 452 -14.44 15.22 0.95
CA TRP A 452 -14.09 16.05 -0.20
C TRP A 452 -13.66 15.22 -1.40
N GLN A 453 -12.95 14.13 -1.15
CA GLN A 453 -12.56 13.19 -2.20
C GLN A 453 -13.78 12.57 -2.89
N GLN A 454 -14.77 12.13 -2.11
CA GLN A 454 -16.01 11.58 -2.65
C GLN A 454 -16.78 12.62 -3.47
N ALA A 455 -16.92 13.84 -2.95
CA ALA A 455 -17.55 14.94 -3.68
C ALA A 455 -16.83 15.26 -4.98
N ALA A 456 -15.49 15.33 -4.95
CA ALA A 456 -14.67 15.60 -6.13
C ALA A 456 -14.84 14.52 -7.21
N GLN A 457 -14.81 13.24 -6.82
CA GLN A 457 -14.98 12.11 -7.74
C GLN A 457 -16.38 12.12 -8.37
N ARG A 458 -17.41 12.26 -7.55
CA ARG A 458 -18.81 12.30 -8.01
C ARG A 458 -19.03 13.46 -8.99
N ILE A 459 -18.68 14.68 -8.60
CA ILE A 459 -18.93 15.90 -9.40
C ILE A 459 -18.17 15.83 -10.72
N LEU A 460 -16.90 15.41 -10.70
CA LEU A 460 -16.11 15.27 -11.93
C LEU A 460 -16.70 14.21 -12.87
N THR A 461 -17.05 13.03 -12.32
CA THR A 461 -17.59 11.91 -13.10
C THR A 461 -18.95 12.28 -13.72
N GLU A 462 -19.82 12.90 -12.95
CA GLU A 462 -21.14 13.37 -13.41
C GLU A 462 -21.00 14.39 -14.55
N GLU A 463 -20.13 15.38 -14.40
CA GLU A 463 -19.94 16.40 -15.44
C GLU A 463 -19.29 15.83 -16.71
N VAL A 464 -18.30 14.93 -16.58
CA VAL A 464 -17.72 14.24 -17.74
C VAL A 464 -18.77 13.37 -18.45
N LYS A 465 -19.72 12.78 -17.70
CA LYS A 465 -20.83 12.04 -18.31
C LYS A 465 -21.82 12.97 -19.00
N ASN A 466 -22.21 14.08 -18.36
CA ASN A 466 -23.27 14.96 -18.82
C ASN A 466 -22.83 15.87 -19.98
N SER A 467 -21.64 16.45 -19.88
CA SER A 467 -21.15 17.45 -20.84
C SER A 467 -20.11 16.89 -21.82
N GLY A 468 -19.44 15.77 -21.47
CA GLY A 468 -18.31 15.24 -22.24
C GLY A 468 -18.66 14.86 -23.67
N GLN A 469 -19.84 14.31 -23.94
CA GLN A 469 -20.26 13.88 -25.27
C GLN A 469 -20.42 15.07 -26.24
N TRP A 470 -21.17 16.10 -25.85
CA TRP A 470 -21.45 17.23 -26.74
C TRP A 470 -20.29 18.25 -26.78
N GLN A 471 -19.49 18.36 -25.68
CA GLN A 471 -18.27 19.17 -25.66
C GLN A 471 -17.04 18.42 -26.18
N ARG A 472 -17.16 17.15 -26.52
CA ARG A 472 -16.10 16.28 -27.05
C ARG A 472 -14.86 16.20 -26.12
N PHE A 473 -15.05 16.10 -24.82
CA PHE A 473 -14.01 15.69 -23.90
C PHE A 473 -14.41 14.36 -23.23
N SER A 474 -13.43 13.50 -23.00
CA SER A 474 -13.66 12.14 -22.50
C SER A 474 -13.14 11.95 -21.08
N GLN A 475 -12.29 12.86 -20.60
CA GLN A 475 -11.59 12.75 -19.33
C GLN A 475 -11.57 14.08 -18.57
N GLY A 476 -11.27 13.96 -17.26
CA GLY A 476 -11.05 15.11 -16.39
C GLY A 476 -10.12 14.74 -15.24
N ALA A 477 -9.57 15.76 -14.58
CA ALA A 477 -8.78 15.64 -13.38
C ALA A 477 -9.10 16.79 -12.43
N LEU A 478 -9.07 16.50 -11.12
CA LEU A 478 -9.24 17.48 -10.07
C LEU A 478 -8.23 17.26 -8.96
N VAL A 479 -7.56 18.32 -8.51
CA VAL A 479 -6.70 18.28 -7.32
C VAL A 479 -6.96 19.48 -6.43
N SER A 480 -7.04 19.25 -5.12
CA SER A 480 -7.28 20.30 -4.13
C SER A 480 -6.19 20.28 -3.06
N ILE A 481 -5.61 21.45 -2.76
CA ILE A 481 -4.41 21.61 -1.92
C ILE A 481 -4.66 22.70 -0.87
N ASP A 482 -4.28 22.42 0.37
CA ASP A 482 -4.21 23.41 1.44
C ASP A 482 -2.98 24.32 1.19
N PRO A 483 -3.16 25.61 0.95
CA PRO A 483 -2.07 26.51 0.57
C PRO A 483 -1.04 26.74 1.68
N LYS A 484 -1.43 26.59 2.94
CA LYS A 484 -0.53 26.83 4.07
C LYS A 484 0.41 25.68 4.35
N THR A 485 -0.06 24.46 4.08
CA THR A 485 0.68 23.25 4.42
C THR A 485 1.20 22.51 3.20
N GLY A 486 0.64 22.74 2.02
CA GLY A 486 0.90 21.91 0.83
C GLY A 486 0.16 20.56 0.85
N ALA A 487 -0.68 20.31 1.85
CA ALA A 487 -1.40 19.04 2.00
C ALA A 487 -2.43 18.83 0.88
N ILE A 488 -2.32 17.74 0.14
CA ILE A 488 -3.29 17.33 -0.89
C ILE A 488 -4.55 16.82 -0.18
N LYS A 489 -5.68 17.49 -0.38
CA LYS A 489 -6.96 17.21 0.29
C LYS A 489 -7.91 16.35 -0.53
N ALA A 490 -7.82 16.45 -1.85
CA ALA A 490 -8.55 15.61 -2.80
C ALA A 490 -7.71 15.44 -4.07
N MET A 491 -7.81 14.27 -4.71
CA MET A 491 -7.13 13.95 -5.96
C MET A 491 -7.97 12.97 -6.77
N VAL A 492 -8.42 13.41 -7.93
CA VAL A 492 -9.19 12.61 -8.90
C VAL A 492 -8.45 12.61 -10.23
N GLY A 493 -7.88 11.49 -10.61
CA GLY A 493 -7.05 11.35 -11.82
C GLY A 493 -7.82 11.00 -13.08
N GLY A 494 -9.13 10.74 -12.99
CA GLY A 494 -9.98 10.37 -14.12
C GLY A 494 -11.41 10.05 -13.69
N LYS A 495 -12.30 9.88 -14.67
CA LYS A 495 -13.72 9.58 -14.42
C LYS A 495 -13.97 8.16 -13.91
N ASP A 496 -13.12 7.20 -14.30
CA ASP A 496 -13.33 5.77 -14.07
C ASP A 496 -11.96 5.09 -13.94
N TYR A 497 -11.60 4.70 -12.71
CA TYR A 497 -10.32 4.08 -12.41
C TYR A 497 -10.24 2.65 -12.95
N GLU A 498 -11.34 1.89 -12.91
CA GLU A 498 -11.35 0.49 -13.33
C GLU A 498 -11.06 0.34 -14.83
N LYS A 499 -11.51 1.33 -15.62
CA LYS A 499 -11.22 1.37 -17.06
C LYS A 499 -9.87 1.99 -17.40
N ASN A 500 -9.38 2.93 -16.59
CA ASN A 500 -8.13 3.62 -16.88
C ASN A 500 -7.47 4.13 -15.60
N GLN A 501 -6.35 3.50 -15.21
CA GLN A 501 -5.58 3.79 -13.99
C GLN A 501 -4.59 4.97 -14.16
N PHE A 502 -4.48 5.55 -15.35
CA PHE A 502 -3.61 6.70 -15.60
C PHE A 502 -4.06 7.91 -14.79
N ASN A 503 -3.24 8.30 -13.81
CA ASN A 503 -3.52 9.43 -12.92
C ASN A 503 -3.14 10.75 -13.59
N ARG A 504 -4.12 11.41 -14.20
CA ARG A 504 -3.88 12.65 -14.94
C ARG A 504 -3.42 13.80 -14.09
N VAL A 505 -3.68 13.77 -12.78
CA VAL A 505 -3.19 14.80 -11.87
C VAL A 505 -1.66 14.85 -11.81
N THR A 506 -1.02 13.67 -11.84
CA THR A 506 0.43 13.53 -11.60
C THR A 506 1.22 13.10 -12.83
N GLN A 507 0.57 12.45 -13.81
CA GLN A 507 1.25 11.83 -14.95
C GLN A 507 0.98 12.55 -16.28
N ALA A 508 -0.18 13.21 -16.44
CA ALA A 508 -0.48 13.89 -17.68
C ALA A 508 0.31 15.21 -17.80
N LYS A 509 1.11 15.34 -18.84
CA LYS A 509 1.72 16.60 -19.27
C LYS A 509 0.76 17.27 -20.24
N ARG A 510 0.27 18.47 -19.89
CA ARG A 510 -0.75 19.20 -20.62
C ARG A 510 -0.42 20.67 -20.70
N GLN A 511 -0.77 21.30 -21.81
CA GLN A 511 -0.57 22.74 -21.98
C GLN A 511 -1.52 23.52 -21.04
N PRO A 512 -0.98 24.30 -20.10
CA PRO A 512 -1.80 25.08 -19.15
C PRO A 512 -2.57 26.21 -19.83
N GLY A 513 -2.19 26.61 -21.03
CA GLY A 513 -2.80 27.72 -21.73
C GLY A 513 -2.81 28.97 -20.84
N SER A 514 -3.88 29.73 -20.92
CA SER A 514 -4.03 31.01 -20.17
C SER A 514 -3.97 30.87 -18.65
N THR A 515 -3.96 29.66 -18.04
CA THR A 515 -3.69 29.53 -16.59
C THR A 515 -2.23 29.84 -16.24
N PHE A 516 -1.33 29.88 -17.22
CA PHE A 516 0.04 30.32 -17.00
C PHE A 516 0.19 31.84 -16.88
N LYS A 517 -0.75 32.63 -17.45
CA LYS A 517 -0.67 34.10 -17.43
C LYS A 517 -0.48 34.70 -16.02
N PRO A 518 -1.14 34.23 -14.94
CA PRO A 518 -0.88 34.76 -13.61
C PRO A 518 0.58 34.70 -13.16
N ILE A 519 1.38 33.72 -13.63
CA ILE A 519 2.82 33.62 -13.33
C ILE A 519 3.57 34.77 -14.05
N LEU A 520 3.31 34.97 -15.35
CA LEU A 520 3.86 36.10 -16.12
C LEU A 520 3.48 37.43 -15.49
N TYR A 521 2.19 37.65 -15.22
CA TYR A 521 1.70 38.89 -14.59
C TYR A 521 2.32 39.11 -13.21
N SER A 522 2.52 38.05 -12.43
CA SER A 522 3.22 38.13 -11.14
C SER A 522 4.66 38.60 -11.31
N ALA A 523 5.39 38.07 -12.31
CA ALA A 523 6.73 38.54 -12.60
C ALA A 523 6.73 40.02 -13.01
N ALA A 524 5.76 40.46 -13.81
CA ALA A 524 5.61 41.85 -14.22
C ALA A 524 5.33 42.79 -13.03
N ILE A 525 4.37 42.42 -12.18
CA ILE A 525 4.01 43.20 -10.99
C ILE A 525 5.17 43.27 -10.00
N ALA A 526 5.88 42.17 -9.81
CA ALA A 526 7.07 42.12 -8.94
C ALA A 526 8.28 42.85 -9.53
N SER A 527 8.29 43.07 -10.84
CA SER A 527 9.30 43.93 -11.52
C SER A 527 8.96 45.43 -11.48
N GLY A 528 7.90 45.82 -10.74
CA GLY A 528 7.50 47.22 -10.56
C GLY A 528 6.54 47.71 -11.64
N ILE A 529 6.12 46.88 -12.60
CA ILE A 529 5.12 47.27 -13.61
C ILE A 529 3.77 47.50 -12.92
N SER A 530 3.17 48.68 -13.13
CA SER A 530 1.86 49.02 -12.58
C SER A 530 0.75 48.10 -13.11
N PRO A 531 -0.20 47.66 -12.27
CA PRO A 531 -1.40 46.92 -12.71
C PRO A 531 -2.29 47.79 -13.63
N ASN A 532 -2.11 49.14 -13.64
CA ASN A 532 -2.83 50.11 -14.48
C ASN A 532 -2.11 50.39 -15.82
N LYS A 533 -0.85 49.94 -15.98
CA LYS A 533 -0.15 50.08 -17.27
C LYS A 533 -0.98 49.49 -18.38
N THR A 534 -1.09 50.23 -19.47
CA THR A 534 -1.86 49.85 -20.67
C THR A 534 -0.99 49.29 -21.76
N TYR A 535 -1.57 48.42 -22.56
CA TYR A 535 -0.99 47.80 -23.73
C TYR A 535 -2.01 47.77 -24.88
N LEU A 536 -1.56 47.98 -26.10
CA LEU A 536 -2.40 47.98 -27.26
C LEU A 536 -2.96 46.59 -27.58
N ASN A 537 -4.28 46.44 -27.63
CA ASN A 537 -4.97 45.22 -28.05
C ASN A 537 -5.18 45.17 -29.55
N ALA A 538 -4.10 45.07 -30.33
CA ALA A 538 -4.09 44.97 -31.77
C ALA A 538 -3.15 43.84 -32.23
N PRO A 539 -3.42 43.17 -33.38
CA PRO A 539 -2.61 42.11 -33.91
C PRO A 539 -1.21 42.59 -34.28
N PHE A 540 -0.23 41.71 -34.14
CA PHE A 540 1.15 42.00 -34.53
C PHE A 540 1.93 40.73 -34.76
N THR A 541 3.05 40.86 -35.52
CA THR A 541 4.04 39.78 -35.70
C THR A 541 5.37 40.18 -35.05
N ILE A 542 6.07 39.24 -34.45
CA ILE A 542 7.40 39.43 -33.87
C ILE A 542 8.29 38.24 -34.20
N ARG A 543 9.36 38.46 -34.96
CA ARG A 543 10.28 37.40 -35.42
C ARG A 543 9.55 36.17 -35.99
N GLY A 544 8.52 36.38 -36.81
CA GLY A 544 7.72 35.32 -37.41
C GLY A 544 6.64 34.71 -36.50
N TYR A 545 6.55 35.12 -35.24
CA TYR A 545 5.49 34.66 -34.34
C TYR A 545 4.35 35.67 -34.29
N THR A 546 3.13 35.25 -34.60
CA THR A 546 1.92 36.07 -34.57
C THR A 546 0.98 35.54 -33.49
N PRO A 547 0.90 36.20 -32.28
CA PRO A 547 -0.07 35.83 -31.28
C PRO A 547 -1.48 36.20 -31.70
N GLU A 548 -2.44 35.27 -31.55
CA GLU A 548 -3.85 35.50 -31.87
C GLU A 548 -4.69 35.55 -30.59
N ASN A 549 -5.67 36.48 -30.57
CA ASN A 549 -6.69 36.49 -29.52
C ASN A 549 -7.76 35.44 -29.83
N TYR A 550 -8.39 34.91 -28.80
CA TYR A 550 -9.48 33.97 -28.97
C TYR A 550 -10.64 34.58 -29.77
N GLY A 551 -10.99 33.95 -30.88
CA GLY A 551 -12.00 34.39 -31.82
C GLY A 551 -11.66 35.69 -32.53
N ASP A 552 -10.38 35.97 -32.74
CA ASP A 552 -9.83 37.14 -33.47
C ASP A 552 -10.37 38.50 -32.99
N LYS A 553 -10.66 38.60 -31.68
CA LYS A 553 -11.22 39.80 -31.08
C LYS A 553 -10.14 40.80 -30.69
N TYR A 554 -10.03 41.88 -31.47
CA TYR A 554 -9.12 42.98 -31.22
C TYR A 554 -9.93 44.28 -31.10
N THR A 555 -9.61 45.09 -30.07
CA THR A 555 -10.31 46.40 -29.90
C THR A 555 -9.61 47.55 -30.60
N GLY A 556 -8.33 47.43 -30.92
CA GLY A 556 -7.51 48.53 -31.45
C GLY A 556 -7.17 49.60 -30.40
N GLU A 557 -7.55 49.39 -29.14
CA GLU A 557 -7.39 50.35 -28.06
C GLU A 557 -6.35 49.91 -27.04
N GLN A 558 -5.95 50.85 -26.20
CA GLN A 558 -5.13 50.59 -25.02
C GLN A 558 -5.96 49.91 -23.95
N MET A 559 -5.43 48.82 -23.38
CA MET A 559 -6.09 47.99 -22.40
C MET A 559 -5.20 47.83 -21.18
N SER A 560 -5.72 48.09 -19.96
CA SER A 560 -4.96 47.87 -18.74
C SER A 560 -4.66 46.38 -18.46
N LEU A 561 -3.62 46.10 -17.67
CA LEU A 561 -3.27 44.73 -17.31
C LEU A 561 -4.46 44.05 -16.59
N ARG A 562 -5.24 44.78 -15.77
CA ARG A 562 -6.45 44.26 -15.15
C ARG A 562 -7.47 43.79 -16.20
N GLN A 563 -7.82 44.63 -17.13
CA GLN A 563 -8.77 44.28 -18.20
C GLN A 563 -8.26 43.14 -19.07
N ALA A 564 -6.96 43.13 -19.39
CA ALA A 564 -6.32 42.13 -20.22
C ALA A 564 -6.32 40.73 -19.53
N LEU A 565 -6.05 40.66 -18.21
CA LEU A 565 -6.09 39.39 -17.47
C LEU A 565 -7.54 38.92 -17.28
N THR A 566 -8.47 39.82 -16.99
CA THR A 566 -9.91 39.54 -16.81
C THR A 566 -10.51 38.89 -18.04
N ASN A 567 -10.20 39.43 -19.22
CA ASN A 567 -10.67 38.96 -20.53
C ASN A 567 -9.70 37.96 -21.19
N SER A 568 -8.58 37.65 -20.53
CA SER A 568 -7.59 36.66 -20.99
C SER A 568 -6.95 37.01 -22.36
N VAL A 569 -6.71 38.28 -22.65
CA VAL A 569 -6.20 38.79 -23.95
C VAL A 569 -4.76 38.26 -24.20
N ASN A 570 -4.52 37.65 -25.37
CA ASN A 570 -3.25 37.00 -25.70
C ASN A 570 -2.17 38.01 -26.16
N VAL A 571 -2.52 38.92 -27.05
CA VAL A 571 -1.55 39.89 -27.58
C VAL A 571 -0.97 40.78 -26.47
N VAL A 572 -1.76 41.14 -25.47
CA VAL A 572 -1.28 41.91 -24.30
C VAL A 572 -0.33 41.09 -23.47
N ALA A 573 -0.61 39.79 -23.24
CA ALA A 573 0.29 38.91 -22.49
C ALA A 573 1.66 38.74 -23.17
N VAL A 574 1.70 38.65 -24.50
CA VAL A 574 2.97 38.57 -25.24
C VAL A 574 3.73 39.91 -25.18
N ARG A 575 3.06 41.05 -25.34
CA ARG A 575 3.68 42.38 -25.14
C ARG A 575 4.25 42.55 -23.72
N LEU A 576 3.53 42.07 -22.70
CA LEU A 576 3.97 42.06 -21.30
C LEU A 576 5.22 41.22 -21.13
N LEU A 577 5.27 40.03 -21.74
CA LEU A 577 6.46 39.17 -21.70
C LEU A 577 7.69 39.84 -22.29
N MET A 578 7.51 40.67 -23.33
CA MET A 578 8.62 41.43 -23.92
C MET A 578 9.21 42.43 -22.93
N ASP A 579 8.39 43.08 -22.12
CA ASP A 579 8.83 44.03 -21.10
C ASP A 579 9.47 43.32 -19.86
N VAL A 580 9.05 42.10 -19.53
CA VAL A 580 9.54 41.36 -18.38
C VAL A 580 10.75 40.48 -18.75
N GLY A 581 10.70 39.85 -19.91
CA GLY A 581 11.70 38.84 -20.35
C GLY A 581 11.36 37.43 -19.95
N TRP A 582 12.01 36.45 -20.57
CA TRP A 582 11.75 35.01 -20.33
C TRP A 582 12.25 34.53 -18.97
N ASN A 583 13.52 34.87 -18.63
CA ASN A 583 14.19 34.32 -17.43
C ASN A 583 13.47 34.70 -16.12
N PRO A 584 13.03 35.96 -15.90
CA PRO A 584 12.27 36.31 -14.71
C PRO A 584 11.01 35.48 -14.56
N VAL A 585 10.30 35.19 -15.66
CA VAL A 585 9.06 34.38 -15.63
C VAL A 585 9.37 32.91 -15.35
N ILE A 586 10.36 32.33 -16.01
CA ILE A 586 10.78 30.93 -15.79
C ILE A 586 11.27 30.74 -14.35
N ASN A 587 12.11 31.66 -13.86
CA ASN A 587 12.63 31.61 -12.49
C ASN A 587 11.52 31.72 -11.44
N LEU A 588 10.54 32.59 -11.67
CA LEU A 588 9.37 32.68 -10.80
C LEU A 588 8.55 31.37 -10.84
N ALA A 589 8.29 30.82 -12.02
CA ALA A 589 7.59 29.57 -12.18
C ALA A 589 8.26 28.43 -11.38
N ARG A 590 9.61 28.35 -11.43
CA ARG A 590 10.41 27.41 -10.63
C ARG A 590 10.20 27.61 -9.12
N LYS A 591 10.27 28.88 -8.66
CA LYS A 591 10.02 29.21 -7.26
C LYS A 591 8.58 28.91 -6.83
N MET A 592 7.64 28.91 -7.75
CA MET A 592 6.25 28.50 -7.52
C MET A 592 6.02 26.98 -7.64
N GLY A 593 7.08 26.17 -7.85
CA GLY A 593 7.02 24.72 -7.83
C GLY A 593 6.76 24.05 -9.19
N ILE A 594 6.92 24.75 -10.31
CA ILE A 594 6.85 24.12 -11.63
C ILE A 594 8.20 23.49 -11.95
N GLU A 595 8.27 22.18 -11.97
CA GLU A 595 9.48 21.39 -12.26
C GLU A 595 9.59 20.99 -13.74
N SER A 596 8.48 21.03 -14.49
CA SER A 596 8.42 20.74 -15.92
C SER A 596 9.27 21.72 -16.73
N LYS A 597 9.85 21.27 -17.83
CA LYS A 597 10.72 22.09 -18.69
C LYS A 597 9.95 23.27 -19.30
N LEU A 598 10.45 24.48 -19.11
CA LEU A 598 9.94 25.71 -19.71
C LEU A 598 11.04 26.30 -20.57
N GLU A 599 10.71 26.72 -21.81
CA GLU A 599 11.67 27.30 -22.74
C GLU A 599 11.38 28.78 -23.03
N PRO A 600 12.41 29.54 -23.37
CA PRO A 600 12.33 30.98 -23.63
C PRO A 600 11.74 31.26 -25.02
N THR A 601 10.43 31.19 -25.16
CA THR A 601 9.66 31.43 -26.36
C THR A 601 8.57 32.49 -26.12
N TYR A 602 8.09 33.15 -27.15
CA TYR A 602 6.96 34.09 -27.02
C TYR A 602 5.67 33.43 -26.57
N SER A 603 5.47 32.17 -27.00
CA SER A 603 4.32 31.34 -26.60
C SER A 603 4.33 30.95 -25.15
N LEU A 604 5.46 31.10 -24.41
CA LEU A 604 5.51 30.95 -22.94
C LEU A 604 4.47 31.83 -22.25
N ALA A 605 4.24 33.07 -22.76
CA ALA A 605 3.22 33.97 -22.24
C ALA A 605 1.81 33.38 -22.25
N LEU A 606 1.57 32.42 -23.14
CA LEU A 606 0.29 31.80 -23.39
C LEU A 606 0.18 30.39 -22.81
N GLY A 607 1.25 29.91 -22.16
CA GLY A 607 1.29 28.57 -21.53
C GLY A 607 1.37 27.43 -22.54
N ALA A 608 2.25 27.56 -23.54
CA ALA A 608 2.48 26.51 -24.54
C ALA A 608 3.28 25.31 -24.03
N TRP A 609 4.00 25.46 -22.91
CA TRP A 609 4.85 24.39 -22.35
C TRP A 609 4.06 23.53 -21.37
N GLU A 610 4.15 22.21 -21.57
CA GLU A 610 3.35 21.24 -20.83
C GLU A 610 3.78 21.09 -19.37
N VAL A 611 2.78 21.00 -18.49
CA VAL A 611 2.93 20.82 -17.04
C VAL A 611 1.89 19.82 -16.53
N THR A 612 2.06 19.30 -15.34
CA THR A 612 1.02 18.47 -14.71
C THR A 612 -0.03 19.33 -14.03
N PRO A 613 -1.28 18.83 -13.89
CA PRO A 613 -2.30 19.48 -13.07
C PRO A 613 -1.87 19.72 -11.62
N LEU A 614 -1.07 18.83 -11.05
CA LEU A 614 -0.51 19.00 -9.71
C LEU A 614 0.45 20.20 -9.65
N GLU A 615 1.40 20.31 -10.60
CA GLU A 615 2.35 21.42 -10.64
C GLU A 615 1.64 22.77 -10.75
N MET A 616 0.69 22.88 -11.70
CA MET A 616 -0.04 24.14 -11.88
C MET A 616 -0.89 24.50 -10.67
N THR A 617 -1.61 23.55 -10.10
CA THR A 617 -2.42 23.82 -8.90
C THR A 617 -1.54 24.18 -7.70
N SER A 618 -0.40 23.50 -7.54
CA SER A 618 0.59 23.80 -6.51
C SER A 618 1.16 25.22 -6.67
N ALA A 619 1.48 25.65 -7.88
CA ALA A 619 1.97 27.01 -8.14
C ALA A 619 0.97 28.08 -7.64
N TYR A 620 -0.33 27.85 -7.81
CA TYR A 620 -1.36 28.77 -7.35
C TYR A 620 -1.50 28.84 -5.82
N THR A 621 -0.98 27.86 -5.06
CA THR A 621 -0.98 27.93 -3.58
C THR A 621 -0.17 29.12 -3.06
N THR A 622 0.78 29.62 -3.85
CA THR A 622 1.59 30.81 -3.56
C THR A 622 0.73 32.04 -3.28
N PHE A 623 -0.39 32.23 -4.00
CA PHE A 623 -1.22 33.44 -3.90
C PHE A 623 -1.94 33.53 -2.54
N PRO A 624 -2.79 32.57 -2.12
CA PRO A 624 -3.48 32.65 -0.83
C PRO A 624 -2.53 32.50 0.37
N ASN A 625 -1.28 32.06 0.14
CA ASN A 625 -0.24 31.94 1.16
C ASN A 625 0.76 33.11 1.17
N LYS A 626 0.34 34.29 0.78
CA LYS A 626 1.09 35.54 0.84
C LYS A 626 2.44 35.53 0.10
N GLY A 627 2.51 34.79 -1.01
CA GLY A 627 3.72 34.67 -1.85
C GLY A 627 4.65 33.51 -1.48
N VAL A 628 4.30 32.72 -0.50
CA VAL A 628 5.07 31.54 -0.08
C VAL A 628 4.50 30.28 -0.75
N HIS A 629 5.32 29.59 -1.53
CA HIS A 629 5.02 28.27 -2.05
C HIS A 629 5.37 27.20 -1.03
N VAL A 630 4.51 26.21 -0.85
CA VAL A 630 4.76 25.02 -0.03
C VAL A 630 4.66 23.80 -0.93
N ARG A 631 5.69 22.94 -0.88
CA ARG A 631 5.72 21.72 -1.71
C ARG A 631 4.54 20.82 -1.38
N PRO A 632 3.78 20.33 -2.38
CA PRO A 632 2.64 19.47 -2.14
C PRO A 632 3.07 18.10 -1.63
N PHE A 633 2.30 17.54 -0.68
CA PHE A 633 2.52 16.20 -0.15
C PHE A 633 1.20 15.49 0.16
N ALA A 634 1.26 14.16 0.20
CA ALA A 634 0.10 13.31 0.43
C ALA A 634 0.25 12.42 1.67
N ILE A 635 1.47 12.03 2.04
CA ILE A 635 1.77 11.22 3.23
C ILE A 635 2.07 12.17 4.40
N GLN A 636 1.22 12.15 5.44
CA GLN A 636 1.42 12.96 6.62
C GLN A 636 2.41 12.29 7.57
N GLN A 637 2.20 11.01 7.86
CA GLN A 637 3.07 10.18 8.70
C GLN A 637 2.92 8.71 8.35
N VAL A 638 3.93 7.92 8.69
CA VAL A 638 3.90 6.46 8.62
C VAL A 638 4.19 5.89 9.98
N LEU A 639 3.38 4.91 10.38
CA LEU A 639 3.49 4.20 11.64
C LEU A 639 3.91 2.75 11.40
N ASP A 640 4.67 2.18 12.31
CA ASP A 640 4.96 0.74 12.35
C ASP A 640 3.79 -0.05 12.97
N ALA A 641 3.92 -1.37 13.07
CA ALA A 641 2.92 -2.26 13.66
C ALA A 641 2.62 -1.96 15.15
N LYS A 642 3.53 -1.27 15.85
CA LYS A 642 3.37 -0.85 17.26
C LYS A 642 2.73 0.54 17.39
N GLY A 643 2.46 1.21 16.27
CA GLY A 643 1.97 2.58 16.25
C GLY A 643 3.07 3.64 16.43
N SER A 644 4.34 3.26 16.40
CA SER A 644 5.47 4.20 16.48
C SER A 644 5.64 4.92 15.16
N VAL A 645 5.94 6.22 15.21
CA VAL A 645 6.15 7.03 14.00
C VAL A 645 7.51 6.70 13.39
N ILE A 646 7.53 6.09 12.19
CA ILE A 646 8.75 5.81 11.42
C ILE A 646 9.02 6.87 10.34
N TYR A 647 8.01 7.64 9.97
CA TYR A 647 8.15 8.80 9.10
C TYR A 647 7.14 9.88 9.48
N GLN A 648 7.61 11.13 9.49
CA GLN A 648 6.79 12.33 9.67
C GLN A 648 7.15 13.35 8.60
N ASN A 649 6.15 13.82 7.83
CA ASN A 649 6.40 14.85 6.82
C ASN A 649 6.86 16.17 7.46
N LYS A 650 7.90 16.77 6.86
CA LYS A 650 8.39 18.11 7.21
C LYS A 650 8.02 19.06 6.07
N LEU A 651 7.39 20.18 6.41
CA LEU A 651 6.97 21.17 5.43
C LEU A 651 8.20 21.79 4.73
N GLN A 652 8.16 21.81 3.41
CA GLN A 652 9.17 22.47 2.58
C GLN A 652 8.55 23.69 1.93
N SER A 653 8.98 24.87 2.31
CA SER A 653 8.45 26.13 1.82
C SER A 653 9.54 27.04 1.30
N GLN A 654 9.20 27.90 0.32
CA GLN A 654 10.08 28.93 -0.20
C GLN A 654 9.30 30.19 -0.54
N VAL A 655 9.90 31.35 -0.34
CA VAL A 655 9.33 32.62 -0.78
C VAL A 655 9.51 32.77 -2.29
N ALA A 656 8.40 32.80 -3.01
CA ALA A 656 8.38 32.94 -4.48
C ALA A 656 8.07 34.38 -4.90
N LEU A 657 7.16 35.06 -4.18
CA LEU A 657 6.67 36.38 -4.53
C LEU A 657 6.54 37.23 -3.25
N ASP A 658 6.74 38.52 -3.35
CA ASP A 658 6.51 39.45 -2.26
C ASP A 658 5.01 39.60 -1.92
N PRO A 659 4.65 39.97 -0.67
CA PRO A 659 3.25 40.05 -0.25
C PRO A 659 2.43 41.10 -1.01
N ASP A 660 3.01 42.23 -1.38
CA ASP A 660 2.28 43.30 -2.08
C ASP A 660 1.97 42.89 -3.53
N SER A 661 2.94 42.36 -4.25
CA SER A 661 2.73 41.77 -5.58
C SER A 661 1.69 40.68 -5.55
N THR A 662 1.71 39.85 -4.50
CA THR A 662 0.74 38.78 -4.27
C THR A 662 -0.68 39.35 -4.08
N ALA A 663 -0.84 40.38 -3.25
CA ALA A 663 -2.15 41.01 -3.00
C ALA A 663 -2.72 41.68 -4.29
N ILE A 664 -1.85 42.33 -5.08
CA ILE A 664 -2.23 42.90 -6.38
C ILE A 664 -2.70 41.74 -7.31
N MET A 665 -1.94 40.69 -7.43
CA MET A 665 -2.30 39.56 -8.30
C MET A 665 -3.60 38.88 -7.87
N ILE A 666 -3.85 38.73 -6.58
CA ILE A 666 -5.13 38.23 -6.05
C ILE A 666 -6.28 39.13 -6.52
N SER A 667 -6.12 40.46 -6.41
CA SER A 667 -7.11 41.42 -6.89
C SER A 667 -7.38 41.30 -8.39
N LEU A 668 -6.33 41.12 -9.20
CA LEU A 668 -6.47 40.92 -10.65
C LEU A 668 -7.21 39.60 -10.94
N MET A 669 -6.87 38.51 -10.26
CA MET A 669 -7.53 37.22 -10.46
C MET A 669 -8.95 37.14 -9.88
N ARG A 670 -9.29 37.98 -8.89
CA ARG A 670 -10.68 38.17 -8.46
C ARG A 670 -11.53 38.72 -9.59
N SER A 671 -11.03 39.71 -10.34
CA SER A 671 -11.75 40.30 -11.49
C SER A 671 -12.09 39.24 -12.55
N VAL A 672 -11.25 38.22 -12.75
CA VAL A 672 -11.54 37.11 -13.66
C VAL A 672 -12.80 36.33 -13.24
N VAL A 673 -13.03 36.17 -11.92
CA VAL A 673 -14.18 35.46 -11.39
C VAL A 673 -15.41 36.38 -11.25
N THR A 674 -15.24 37.64 -10.89
CA THR A 674 -16.39 38.54 -10.68
C THR A 674 -16.99 39.05 -11.99
N SER A 675 -16.16 39.37 -13.01
CA SER A 675 -16.59 40.01 -14.25
C SER A 675 -15.99 39.42 -15.53
N GLY A 676 -15.10 38.39 -15.39
CA GLY A 676 -14.39 37.82 -16.53
C GLY A 676 -14.81 36.41 -16.88
N THR A 677 -13.86 35.67 -17.45
CA THR A 677 -14.05 34.31 -18.01
C THR A 677 -14.32 33.24 -16.94
N GLY A 678 -14.05 33.50 -15.65
CA GLY A 678 -14.19 32.57 -14.54
C GLY A 678 -15.50 32.70 -13.75
N ARG A 679 -16.50 33.45 -14.21
CA ARG A 679 -17.78 33.66 -13.50
C ARG A 679 -18.47 32.39 -12.98
N PRO A 680 -18.46 31.24 -13.68
CA PRO A 680 -19.08 30.03 -13.18
C PRO A 680 -18.48 29.48 -11.87
N ALA A 681 -17.27 29.89 -11.49
CA ALA A 681 -16.63 29.55 -10.24
C ALA A 681 -17.03 30.44 -9.05
N GLN A 682 -17.91 31.44 -9.26
CA GLN A 682 -18.31 32.35 -8.20
C GLN A 682 -19.05 31.61 -7.07
N LEU A 683 -18.72 31.96 -5.83
CA LEU A 683 -19.42 31.53 -4.63
C LEU A 683 -20.20 32.70 -4.05
N SER A 684 -21.37 32.42 -3.49
CA SER A 684 -22.28 33.46 -3.01
C SER A 684 -21.81 34.12 -1.70
N ASP A 685 -21.09 33.39 -0.88
CA ASP A 685 -20.78 33.76 0.51
C ASP A 685 -19.33 34.21 0.74
N ARG A 686 -18.45 34.08 -0.26
CA ARG A 686 -17.01 34.35 -0.07
C ARG A 686 -16.29 34.76 -1.36
N GLN A 687 -15.14 35.41 -1.17
CA GLN A 687 -14.30 35.88 -2.23
C GLN A 687 -13.58 34.70 -2.92
N VAL A 688 -13.59 34.70 -4.25
CA VAL A 688 -12.89 33.72 -5.07
C VAL A 688 -11.95 34.47 -6.01
N ALA A 689 -10.74 33.91 -6.22
CA ALA A 689 -9.81 34.30 -7.24
C ALA A 689 -9.41 33.11 -8.08
N GLY A 690 -9.14 33.30 -9.36
CA GLY A 690 -8.78 32.19 -10.23
C GLY A 690 -8.53 32.59 -11.67
N LYS A 691 -8.20 31.60 -12.49
CA LYS A 691 -7.95 31.79 -13.92
C LYS A 691 -8.42 30.61 -14.72
N THR A 692 -9.12 30.87 -15.82
CA THR A 692 -9.45 29.93 -16.88
C THR A 692 -8.25 29.73 -17.81
N GLY A 693 -8.13 28.58 -18.39
CA GLY A 693 -7.15 28.26 -19.42
C GLY A 693 -7.77 27.40 -20.54
N THR A 694 -7.40 27.73 -21.76
CA THR A 694 -7.71 26.93 -22.93
C THR A 694 -6.43 26.86 -23.74
N SER A 695 -6.00 25.65 -24.09
CA SER A 695 -4.84 25.44 -24.97
C SER A 695 -5.24 25.60 -26.43
N ASP A 696 -4.26 25.55 -27.32
CA ASP A 696 -4.48 25.59 -28.77
C ASP A 696 -5.53 24.56 -29.21
N LYS A 697 -6.43 24.95 -30.11
CA LYS A 697 -7.56 24.13 -30.60
C LYS A 697 -8.45 23.57 -29.50
N ALA A 698 -8.47 24.23 -28.33
CA ALA A 698 -9.23 23.81 -27.17
C ALA A 698 -9.00 22.33 -26.76
N ARG A 699 -7.75 21.85 -26.85
CA ARG A 699 -7.42 20.45 -26.42
C ARG A 699 -7.50 20.25 -24.92
N ASP A 700 -7.15 21.31 -24.17
CA ASP A 700 -7.13 21.33 -22.70
C ASP A 700 -7.97 22.50 -22.19
N LEU A 701 -8.88 22.19 -21.30
CA LEU A 701 -9.79 23.15 -20.66
C LEU A 701 -9.47 23.17 -19.17
N TRP A 702 -9.02 24.33 -18.68
CA TRP A 702 -8.56 24.48 -17.32
C TRP A 702 -9.34 25.53 -16.54
N PHE A 703 -9.49 25.27 -15.25
CA PHE A 703 -9.73 26.32 -14.26
C PHE A 703 -8.93 26.02 -13.00
N ILE A 704 -8.15 27.01 -12.54
CA ILE A 704 -7.48 26.95 -11.25
C ILE A 704 -7.95 28.16 -10.44
N GLY A 705 -8.60 27.86 -9.33
CA GLY A 705 -9.16 28.88 -8.49
C GLY A 705 -8.89 28.59 -7.00
N TYR A 706 -9.08 29.62 -6.18
CA TYR A 706 -8.81 29.51 -4.76
C TYR A 706 -9.63 30.48 -3.93
N ILE A 707 -9.81 30.10 -2.67
CA ILE A 707 -10.18 30.93 -1.52
C ILE A 707 -8.97 31.02 -0.60
N PRO A 708 -8.95 31.84 0.46
CA PRO A 708 -7.80 31.89 1.38
C PRO A 708 -7.38 30.57 2.02
N GLN A 709 -8.29 29.57 2.10
CA GLN A 709 -8.06 28.29 2.77
C GLN A 709 -7.80 27.08 1.84
N LEU A 710 -8.14 27.20 0.56
CA LEU A 710 -8.10 26.07 -0.35
C LEU A 710 -7.84 26.50 -1.79
N VAL A 711 -6.98 25.77 -2.49
CA VAL A 711 -6.69 25.92 -3.93
C VAL A 711 -7.11 24.65 -4.63
N THR A 712 -7.88 24.77 -5.70
CA THR A 712 -8.32 23.63 -6.51
C THR A 712 -8.07 23.88 -7.99
N GLY A 713 -7.49 22.89 -8.65
CA GLY A 713 -7.31 22.85 -10.10
C GLY A 713 -8.20 21.80 -10.73
N VAL A 714 -8.83 22.16 -11.85
CA VAL A 714 -9.65 21.28 -12.68
C VAL A 714 -9.13 21.31 -14.11
N TRP A 715 -8.95 20.15 -14.70
CA TRP A 715 -8.62 19.94 -16.10
C TRP A 715 -9.66 19.03 -16.76
N LEU A 716 -10.04 19.35 -18.00
CA LEU A 716 -10.86 18.52 -18.88
C LEU A 716 -10.17 18.43 -20.25
N GLY A 717 -10.29 17.27 -20.92
CA GLY A 717 -9.71 17.03 -22.23
C GLY A 717 -9.79 15.58 -22.68
N ASN A 718 -8.93 15.24 -23.64
CA ASN A 718 -8.81 13.90 -24.19
C ASN A 718 -7.39 13.35 -24.03
N ASP A 719 -7.24 12.07 -23.70
CA ASP A 719 -5.91 11.44 -23.53
C ASP A 719 -5.10 11.45 -24.83
N ASN A 720 -5.77 11.29 -25.95
CA ASN A 720 -5.18 11.31 -27.29
C ASN A 720 -4.92 12.71 -27.85
N GLY A 721 -5.14 13.78 -27.07
CA GLY A 721 -4.92 15.16 -27.48
C GLY A 721 -5.88 15.68 -28.55
N GLN A 722 -6.97 14.96 -28.85
CA GLN A 722 -7.99 15.45 -29.79
C GLN A 722 -8.66 16.73 -29.26
N PRO A 723 -8.97 17.70 -30.14
CA PRO A 723 -9.65 18.94 -29.77
C PRO A 723 -11.01 18.65 -29.12
N THR A 724 -11.36 19.50 -28.13
CA THR A 724 -12.70 19.56 -27.60
C THR A 724 -13.56 20.60 -28.37
N LYS A 725 -14.87 20.56 -28.15
CA LYS A 725 -15.80 21.66 -28.46
C LYS A 725 -16.24 22.40 -27.19
N GLY A 726 -15.56 22.15 -26.07
CA GLY A 726 -15.86 22.71 -24.76
C GLY A 726 -15.27 24.08 -24.53
N ALA A 727 -15.70 24.67 -23.43
CA ALA A 727 -15.16 25.92 -22.92
C ALA A 727 -14.59 25.70 -21.51
N SER A 728 -13.56 26.45 -21.15
CA SER A 728 -12.99 26.44 -19.79
C SER A 728 -13.98 26.89 -18.69
N ALA A 729 -15.12 27.43 -19.08
CA ALA A 729 -16.27 27.69 -18.20
C ALA A 729 -16.80 26.41 -17.54
N THR A 730 -16.76 25.24 -18.24
CA THR A 730 -17.14 23.95 -17.69
C THR A 730 -16.19 23.52 -16.56
N SER A 731 -14.88 23.70 -16.72
CA SER A 731 -13.92 23.46 -15.65
C SER A 731 -14.14 24.38 -14.45
N ALA A 732 -14.54 25.65 -14.70
CA ALA A 732 -14.89 26.59 -13.63
C ALA A 732 -16.19 26.19 -12.91
N LEU A 733 -17.16 25.61 -13.62
CA LEU A 733 -18.40 25.09 -13.04
C LEU A 733 -18.13 23.90 -12.11
N ILE A 734 -17.32 22.91 -12.57
CA ILE A 734 -16.89 21.78 -11.73
C ILE A 734 -16.21 22.27 -10.47
N TRP A 735 -15.31 23.22 -10.60
CA TRP A 735 -14.63 23.86 -9.49
C TRP A 735 -15.65 24.48 -8.50
N GLY A 736 -16.60 25.24 -9.00
CA GLY A 736 -17.64 25.88 -8.19
C GLY A 736 -18.52 24.87 -7.46
N ASN A 737 -18.94 23.80 -8.14
CA ASN A 737 -19.73 22.70 -7.55
C ASN A 737 -18.96 21.99 -6.43
N PHE A 738 -17.70 21.64 -6.68
CA PHE A 738 -16.83 21.03 -5.67
C PHE A 738 -16.61 21.97 -4.46
N MET A 739 -16.32 23.24 -4.72
CA MET A 739 -16.04 24.18 -3.63
C MET A 739 -17.27 24.43 -2.77
N ARG A 740 -18.49 24.48 -3.33
CA ARG A 740 -19.73 24.59 -2.53
C ARG A 740 -19.86 23.44 -1.52
N GLU A 741 -19.43 22.23 -1.88
CA GLU A 741 -19.38 21.09 -0.94
C GLU A 741 -18.22 21.23 0.06
N ALA A 742 -17.04 21.58 -0.43
CA ALA A 742 -15.81 21.63 0.40
C ALA A 742 -15.83 22.75 1.46
N VAL A 743 -16.57 23.84 1.20
CA VAL A 743 -16.62 24.96 2.14
C VAL A 743 -17.74 24.88 3.18
N LYS A 744 -18.61 23.86 3.12
CA LYS A 744 -19.66 23.66 4.15
C LYS A 744 -19.03 23.58 5.52
N GLY A 745 -19.51 24.43 6.44
CA GLY A 745 -18.97 24.53 7.80
C GLY A 745 -17.60 25.22 7.92
N MET A 746 -17.00 25.67 6.80
CA MET A 746 -15.72 26.36 6.83
C MET A 746 -15.93 27.87 7.07
N PRO A 747 -15.27 28.50 8.07
CA PRO A 747 -15.41 29.93 8.35
C PRO A 747 -14.96 30.77 7.15
N VAL A 748 -15.69 31.84 6.88
CA VAL A 748 -15.34 32.78 5.81
C VAL A 748 -14.05 33.52 6.18
N LYS A 749 -13.09 33.53 5.24
CA LYS A 749 -11.86 34.33 5.33
C LYS A 749 -11.74 35.22 4.10
N TYR A 750 -11.16 36.39 4.30
CA TYR A 750 -10.97 37.39 3.24
C TYR A 750 -9.52 37.36 2.77
N PHE A 751 -9.32 37.75 1.52
CA PHE A 751 -7.99 38.00 0.97
C PHE A 751 -7.40 39.30 1.58
N PRO A 752 -6.05 39.42 1.53
CA PRO A 752 -5.41 40.63 1.99
C PRO A 752 -5.88 41.83 1.17
N PRO A 753 -5.97 43.02 1.79
CA PRO A 753 -6.28 44.26 1.06
C PRO A 753 -5.18 44.59 0.05
N LEU A 754 -5.52 45.43 -0.92
CA LEU A 754 -4.52 45.98 -1.85
C LEU A 754 -3.53 46.88 -1.06
N PRO A 755 -2.25 46.89 -1.44
CA PRO A 755 -1.29 47.87 -0.92
C PRO A 755 -1.72 49.30 -1.29
N LYS A 756 -1.40 50.28 -0.45
CA LYS A 756 -1.78 51.70 -0.65
C LYS A 756 -1.14 52.26 -1.93
N ASN A 757 0.10 51.85 -2.23
CA ASN A 757 0.81 52.31 -3.42
C ASN A 757 0.82 51.22 -4.50
N LEU A 758 0.16 51.48 -5.61
CA LEU A 758 0.12 50.57 -6.77
C LEU A 758 1.12 51.00 -7.87
N GLU A 759 1.54 52.26 -7.84
CA GLU A 759 2.44 52.87 -8.80
C GLU A 759 3.85 53.03 -8.19
N ASN A 760 4.88 53.01 -9.03
CA ASN A 760 6.27 53.25 -8.62
C ASN A 760 6.75 52.35 -7.46
N ARG A 761 6.33 51.08 -7.46
CA ARG A 761 6.74 50.10 -6.45
C ARG A 761 8.19 49.72 -6.68
N LYS A 762 8.94 49.50 -5.58
CA LYS A 762 10.28 48.98 -5.63
C LYS A 762 10.26 47.54 -6.24
N PRO A 763 10.99 47.26 -7.29
CA PRO A 763 11.06 45.91 -7.87
C PRO A 763 11.64 44.92 -6.88
N THR A 764 11.00 43.72 -6.78
CA THR A 764 11.52 42.55 -6.07
C THR A 764 12.05 41.47 -7.01
N ILE A 765 11.67 41.58 -8.28
CA ILE A 765 12.23 40.79 -9.39
C ILE A 765 12.80 41.77 -10.41
N LYS A 766 14.00 41.49 -10.95
CA LYS A 766 14.62 42.28 -12.00
C LYS A 766 14.04 41.83 -13.34
N ALA A 767 13.40 42.78 -14.08
CA ALA A 767 12.98 42.55 -15.46
C ALA A 767 14.21 42.49 -16.38
N GLU A 768 14.09 41.66 -17.41
CA GLU A 768 15.11 41.50 -18.49
C GLU A 768 14.42 41.73 -19.85
N PRO A 769 14.00 42.97 -20.23
CA PRO A 769 13.24 43.23 -21.45
C PRO A 769 13.94 42.66 -22.71
N LEU A 770 13.14 42.15 -23.62
CA LEU A 770 13.62 41.56 -24.87
C LEU A 770 14.00 42.68 -25.87
N LYS A 771 15.22 43.23 -25.73
CA LYS A 771 15.72 44.32 -26.54
C LYS A 771 15.95 43.89 -28.00
N GLY A 772 15.73 44.82 -28.94
CA GLY A 772 15.97 44.56 -30.36
C GLY A 772 14.92 43.73 -31.10
N HIS A 773 13.86 43.33 -30.38
CA HIS A 773 12.74 42.57 -30.95
C HIS A 773 11.69 43.57 -31.54
N LYS A 774 11.76 43.84 -32.81
CA LYS A 774 10.82 44.75 -33.49
C LYS A 774 9.44 44.10 -33.67
N ILE A 775 8.40 44.81 -33.28
CA ILE A 775 6.99 44.46 -33.53
C ILE A 775 6.60 44.99 -34.89
N ILE A 776 6.00 44.16 -35.74
CA ILE A 776 5.37 44.54 -36.99
C ILE A 776 3.86 44.57 -36.75
N ALA A 777 3.24 45.75 -36.77
CA ALA A 777 1.80 45.88 -36.60
C ALA A 777 1.08 45.27 -37.79
N LEU A 778 -0.01 44.58 -37.54
CA LEU A 778 -0.91 44.05 -38.57
C LEU A 778 -2.22 44.78 -38.56
N ALA A 779 -2.93 44.83 -39.70
CA ALA A 779 -4.29 45.38 -39.78
C ALA A 779 -5.24 44.57 -38.88
N ILE A 780 -6.16 45.25 -38.20
CA ILE A 780 -7.22 44.60 -37.47
C ILE A 780 -8.16 43.94 -38.49
N PRO A 781 -8.45 42.64 -38.38
CA PRO A 781 -9.40 41.98 -39.25
C PRO A 781 -10.76 42.72 -39.20
N SER A 782 -11.28 43.10 -40.37
CA SER A 782 -12.64 43.62 -40.47
C SER A 782 -13.62 42.54 -39.96
N ALA A 783 -14.61 42.91 -39.16
CA ALA A 783 -15.68 42.01 -38.78
C ALA A 783 -16.26 41.37 -40.05
N PRO A 784 -16.52 40.04 -40.09
CA PRO A 784 -17.19 39.45 -41.22
C PRO A 784 -18.50 40.21 -41.41
N SER A 785 -18.65 40.81 -42.60
CA SER A 785 -19.90 41.47 -43.01
C SER A 785 -20.99 40.39 -42.89
N GLY A 786 -21.86 40.58 -41.90
CA GLY A 786 -23.00 39.68 -41.71
C GLY A 786 -23.85 39.71 -42.98
N ASN A 787 -23.85 38.62 -43.69
CA ASN A 787 -24.92 38.37 -44.67
C ASN A 787 -26.20 38.22 -43.85
N THR A 788 -26.95 39.31 -43.79
CA THR A 788 -28.37 39.25 -43.51
C THR A 788 -29.02 38.67 -44.76
N SER A 789 -29.33 37.41 -44.67
CA SER A 789 -30.37 36.77 -45.46
C SER A 789 -30.98 35.61 -44.69
#